data_2b90649a4bf503252b4c0da8a00e3cbd
#
_entry.id   2b90649a4bf503252b4c0da8a00e3cbd
#
_cell.length_a   1.000
_cell.length_b   1.000
_cell.length_c   1.000
_cell.angle_alpha   90.00
_cell.angle_beta   90.00
_cell.angle_gamma   90.00
#
_symmetry.space_group_name_H-M   'P 1'
#
loop_
_entity.id
_entity.type
_entity.pdbx_description
1 polymer ?
#
loop_
_entity_poly.entity_id
_entity_poly.type
_entity_poly.pdbx_seq_one_letter_code
_entity_poly.pdbx_strand_id
1 'polypeptide(L)'
;MAKKQAEDTPLLKQYFAVKAQHPEAILLYRVGDFYETYSDDAVLASKVLGLVQTRRSNGDKGTVPMAGFPHHAIEQYLTKLIRSGYKVAVCDQLEDPKLVGGRTLVKRGVTEMVTPGIAFGENMLDGKEHNYLTGLTFSKDQCGAAFLDVSTGTFQVAQGSVEYIGTLIASLSPKEVVVQRGYEKKVKELYGENLYVSTLDEWAFVYDSAVEKLKRQLKVESLKGYAIDTYPLGICSAGALVVYLEQTQHTGLANICSISRIDGSKFVWMDRFTIRNLEIFAASSGGEGVALVDVIDKCCSPMGSRLLRGWLAMPSVDLNELNSRYDIVSSFTGNREKLAAVQEHIGNIGDLDRMMSRAATGKIMPREVLQLSRGLSQLGPIKELCTGDCAPLAELVSSISDCNALHEEISRTLTPEAAAAIGKGDVVASGVNEELDRLREISRGGKQYLLNMQQRETERTGISSLKIGYNNVFGYYIEVRNAHKDKVPEDWIRKQTLVNAERYITQEMKDYEQQILSAEDKIYALESAIYGALVSKIQESIRSIQANSAIVAKLDVLAGFAELALENRYCRPEVNSGLSLEIKAGRHPVIETLMRPGEEYVPNDVMLDNKNQQIIILTGPNMSGKSALLRQTALIVLLAQIGSFVPADSAKFGWFDKIFTRVGASDNISRGESTFMVEMLETSMILHNLSERSLVLLDEIGRGTSTYDGMSIARAIVEYIHEYGKGAKTLFATHYHELNDLESLYSGVKNFHVAVKEIGKEVIFLRKLKEGGTAHSFGIHVARMAGMPKEVLESAEKTLAALEASGGSEISKPSPDQCGKIIKPYNTKEGRVESDGSIQLSLFQLDDPTLSSIRDTLKDADLNNMTPMQAFDMLRDMKKELGI
;
A
#
# COMPACT_ATOMS: atom_id res chain seq x y z
N MET A 1 38.52 43.82 23.63
CA MET A 1 38.08 43.41 22.30
C MET A 1 37.14 42.21 22.49
N ALA A 2 35.84 42.39 22.31
CA ALA A 2 34.88 41.29 22.39
C ALA A 2 35.18 40.33 21.25
N LYS A 3 35.38 39.02 21.54
CA LYS A 3 35.49 37.96 20.51
C LYS A 3 34.19 38.00 19.70
N LYS A 4 34.30 38.40 18.42
CA LYS A 4 33.21 38.18 17.45
C LYS A 4 32.80 36.72 17.55
N GLN A 5 31.56 36.41 17.89
CA GLN A 5 31.02 35.06 17.78
C GLN A 5 31.10 34.66 16.31
N ALA A 6 31.67 33.50 16.06
CA ALA A 6 31.78 32.95 14.72
C ALA A 6 30.33 32.77 14.15
N GLU A 7 30.03 33.42 13.05
CA GLU A 7 28.72 33.36 12.39
C GLU A 7 28.74 32.31 11.28
N ASP A 8 27.58 31.71 11.02
CA ASP A 8 27.41 30.84 9.85
C ASP A 8 27.56 31.66 8.56
N THR A 9 28.04 31.01 7.50
CA THR A 9 28.05 31.62 6.17
C THR A 9 26.62 32.03 5.76
N PRO A 10 26.42 33.07 4.94
CA PRO A 10 25.08 33.57 4.61
C PRO A 10 24.14 32.47 4.06
N LEU A 11 24.65 31.55 3.26
CA LEU A 11 23.89 30.44 2.71
C LEU A 11 23.47 29.44 3.78
N LEU A 12 24.38 29.02 4.65
CA LEU A 12 24.05 28.09 5.75
C LEU A 12 23.15 28.72 6.79
N LYS A 13 23.27 30.02 7.03
CA LYS A 13 22.36 30.80 7.89
C LYS A 13 20.91 30.74 7.33
N GLN A 14 20.76 30.91 6.01
CA GLN A 14 19.47 30.77 5.35
C GLN A 14 18.94 29.33 5.42
N TYR A 15 19.80 28.32 5.18
CA TYR A 15 19.45 26.90 5.30
C TYR A 15 18.94 26.55 6.70
N PHE A 16 19.69 26.89 7.75
CA PHE A 16 19.31 26.57 9.12
C PHE A 16 18.06 27.33 9.58
N ALA A 17 17.82 28.53 9.05
CA ALA A 17 16.57 29.25 9.32
C ALA A 17 15.35 28.52 8.70
N VAL A 18 15.46 27.97 7.51
CA VAL A 18 14.41 27.14 6.90
C VAL A 18 14.28 25.82 7.62
N LYS A 19 15.41 25.15 7.94
CA LYS A 19 15.39 23.87 8.68
C LYS A 19 14.74 23.98 10.05
N ALA A 20 14.93 25.09 10.75
CA ALA A 20 14.30 25.33 12.04
C ALA A 20 12.77 25.42 11.99
N GLN A 21 12.19 25.74 10.82
CA GLN A 21 10.74 25.71 10.59
C GLN A 21 10.21 24.31 10.31
N HIS A 22 11.07 23.40 9.82
CA HIS A 22 10.72 22.03 9.44
C HIS A 22 11.71 21.01 10.03
N PRO A 23 11.85 20.95 11.37
CA PRO A 23 12.88 20.13 12.01
C PRO A 23 12.78 18.65 11.72
N GLU A 24 11.57 18.14 11.53
CA GLU A 24 11.27 16.73 11.25
C GLU A 24 11.49 16.30 9.80
N ALA A 25 11.61 17.24 8.87
CA ALA A 25 11.75 16.95 7.44
C ALA A 25 13.21 17.02 6.98
N ILE A 26 13.64 16.12 6.11
CA ILE A 26 14.92 16.25 5.39
C ILE A 26 14.80 17.43 4.44
N LEU A 27 15.66 18.44 4.59
CA LEU A 27 15.62 19.64 3.77
C LEU A 27 16.51 19.47 2.54
N LEU A 28 15.89 19.39 1.36
CA LEU A 28 16.56 19.46 0.06
C LEU A 28 16.61 20.92 -0.40
N TYR A 29 17.80 21.50 -0.39
CA TYR A 29 17.99 22.93 -0.55
C TYR A 29 18.65 23.25 -1.88
N ARG A 30 18.01 24.00 -2.78
CA ARG A 30 18.49 24.31 -4.11
C ARG A 30 19.69 25.27 -4.08
N VAL A 31 20.83 24.83 -4.59
CA VAL A 31 22.05 25.61 -4.75
C VAL A 31 22.55 25.48 -6.17
N GLY A 32 22.23 26.46 -7.02
CA GLY A 32 22.53 26.37 -8.47
C GLY A 32 21.86 25.17 -9.10
N ASP A 33 22.66 24.29 -9.70
CA ASP A 33 22.16 23.08 -10.39
C ASP A 33 22.04 21.84 -9.50
N PHE A 34 22.19 22.01 -8.17
CA PHE A 34 22.13 20.91 -7.21
C PHE A 34 21.06 21.14 -6.15
N TYR A 35 20.50 20.05 -5.65
CA TYR A 35 19.90 20.01 -4.33
C TYR A 35 20.95 19.52 -3.34
N GLU A 36 21.20 20.32 -2.31
CA GLU A 36 22.14 20.04 -1.26
C GLU A 36 21.42 19.90 0.09
N THR A 37 21.93 19.06 0.94
CA THR A 37 21.46 18.89 2.32
C THR A 37 22.67 18.92 3.25
N TYR A 38 22.49 19.40 4.50
CA TYR A 38 23.59 19.66 5.41
C TYR A 38 23.32 19.04 6.79
N SER A 39 24.40 18.94 7.60
CA SER A 39 24.37 18.44 8.98
C SER A 39 23.81 17.01 9.06
N ASP A 40 22.89 16.75 10.00
CA ASP A 40 22.30 15.43 10.22
C ASP A 40 21.49 14.94 9.01
N ASP A 41 20.83 15.86 8.31
CA ASP A 41 20.11 15.53 7.08
C ASP A 41 21.06 14.98 6.00
N ALA A 42 22.29 15.52 5.91
CA ALA A 42 23.29 15.02 4.96
C ALA A 42 23.76 13.60 5.30
N VAL A 43 23.96 13.32 6.58
CA VAL A 43 24.35 11.98 7.05
C VAL A 43 23.26 10.96 6.73
N LEU A 44 22.01 11.33 7.04
CA LEU A 44 20.85 10.50 6.79
C LEU A 44 20.62 10.26 5.28
N ALA A 45 20.60 11.35 4.50
CA ALA A 45 20.43 11.28 3.05
C ALA A 45 21.54 10.46 2.38
N SER A 46 22.81 10.63 2.80
CA SER A 46 23.91 9.83 2.27
C SER A 46 23.71 8.34 2.50
N LYS A 47 23.26 7.95 3.69
CA LYS A 47 23.00 6.55 4.05
C LYS A 47 21.86 5.95 3.23
N VAL A 48 20.75 6.68 3.07
CA VAL A 48 19.54 6.19 2.38
C VAL A 48 19.72 6.18 0.87
N LEU A 49 20.33 7.22 0.34
CA LEU A 49 20.45 7.43 -1.11
C LEU A 49 21.72 6.81 -1.71
N GLY A 50 22.68 6.39 -0.87
CA GLY A 50 23.98 5.92 -1.32
C GLY A 50 24.87 7.05 -1.89
N LEU A 51 24.68 8.29 -1.44
CA LEU A 51 25.45 9.45 -1.88
C LEU A 51 26.76 9.57 -1.13
N VAL A 52 27.78 10.07 -1.79
CA VAL A 52 29.07 10.40 -1.16
C VAL A 52 28.87 11.62 -0.26
N GLN A 53 29.15 11.45 1.04
CA GLN A 53 29.15 12.53 1.99
C GLN A 53 30.41 13.36 1.83
N THR A 54 30.25 14.65 1.61
CA THR A 54 31.32 15.64 1.52
C THR A 54 31.24 16.64 2.69
N ARG A 55 32.07 17.66 2.69
CA ARG A 55 32.05 18.72 3.70
C ARG A 55 32.06 20.08 3.03
N ARG A 56 31.21 20.99 3.52
CA ARG A 56 31.17 22.39 3.10
C ARG A 56 31.80 23.28 4.16
N SER A 57 32.60 24.26 3.73
CA SER A 57 33.16 25.26 4.64
C SER A 57 32.09 26.19 5.20
N ASN A 58 32.11 26.41 6.52
CA ASN A 58 31.21 27.30 7.23
C ASN A 58 31.98 28.49 7.83
N GLY A 59 32.99 28.99 7.12
CA GLY A 59 33.82 30.10 7.60
C GLY A 59 34.55 29.74 8.88
N ASP A 60 34.53 30.66 9.85
CA ASP A 60 35.23 30.51 11.13
C ASP A 60 34.63 29.39 12.03
N LYS A 61 33.47 28.84 11.69
CA LYS A 61 32.83 27.70 12.39
C LYS A 61 33.33 26.33 11.91
N GLY A 62 34.24 26.29 10.94
CA GLY A 62 34.81 25.04 10.44
C GLY A 62 34.05 24.47 9.24
N THR A 63 33.70 23.16 9.25
CA THR A 63 33.05 22.47 8.14
C THR A 63 31.79 21.75 8.60
N VAL A 64 30.78 21.72 7.73
CA VAL A 64 29.51 21.02 7.94
C VAL A 64 29.40 19.84 6.98
N PRO A 65 28.95 18.65 7.41
CA PRO A 65 28.62 17.55 6.51
C PRO A 65 27.64 18.01 5.44
N MET A 66 27.86 17.57 4.21
CA MET A 66 27.04 17.90 3.04
C MET A 66 26.86 16.67 2.17
N ALA A 67 25.67 16.49 1.63
CA ALA A 67 25.39 15.60 0.53
C ALA A 67 24.54 16.33 -0.50
N GLY A 68 24.63 15.95 -1.77
CA GLY A 68 23.83 16.59 -2.79
C GLY A 68 23.80 15.79 -4.09
N PHE A 69 22.83 16.14 -4.94
CA PHE A 69 22.63 15.53 -6.24
C PHE A 69 22.13 16.59 -7.24
N PRO A 70 22.30 16.35 -8.56
CA PRO A 70 21.85 17.28 -9.59
C PRO A 70 20.31 17.48 -9.53
N HIS A 71 19.84 18.71 -9.70
CA HIS A 71 18.43 19.06 -9.53
C HIS A 71 17.49 18.27 -10.46
N HIS A 72 17.94 17.96 -11.66
CA HIS A 72 17.15 17.18 -12.62
C HIS A 72 16.91 15.73 -12.20
N ALA A 73 17.64 15.25 -11.19
CA ALA A 73 17.49 13.89 -10.64
C ALA A 73 16.61 13.85 -9.38
N ILE A 74 15.93 14.96 -9.02
CA ILE A 74 15.13 15.06 -7.78
C ILE A 74 14.11 13.95 -7.65
N GLU A 75 13.37 13.62 -8.70
CA GLU A 75 12.33 12.59 -8.65
C GLU A 75 12.88 11.22 -8.22
N GLN A 76 14.04 10.83 -8.73
CA GLN A 76 14.67 9.56 -8.39
C GLN A 76 15.10 9.50 -6.92
N TYR A 77 15.70 10.56 -6.41
CA TYR A 77 16.20 10.61 -5.04
C TYR A 77 15.09 10.85 -4.03
N LEU A 78 14.13 11.71 -4.36
CA LEU A 78 12.94 11.96 -3.56
C LEU A 78 12.12 10.67 -3.37
N THR A 79 11.93 9.89 -4.45
CA THR A 79 11.26 8.57 -4.39
C THR A 79 11.91 7.65 -3.36
N LYS A 80 13.25 7.56 -3.33
CA LYS A 80 13.96 6.71 -2.37
C LYS A 80 13.76 7.17 -0.92
N LEU A 81 13.80 8.48 -0.67
CA LEU A 81 13.58 9.03 0.66
C LEU A 81 12.14 8.76 1.16
N ILE A 82 11.14 9.01 0.31
CA ILE A 82 9.74 8.80 0.65
C ILE A 82 9.42 7.32 0.88
N ARG A 83 9.91 6.43 0.01
CA ARG A 83 9.76 4.96 0.19
C ARG A 83 10.45 4.44 1.46
N SER A 84 11.48 5.13 1.93
CA SER A 84 12.14 4.85 3.21
C SER A 84 11.41 5.49 4.42
N GLY A 85 10.24 6.11 4.21
CA GLY A 85 9.39 6.66 5.26
C GLY A 85 9.82 8.04 5.77
N TYR A 86 10.62 8.80 5.02
CA TYR A 86 11.06 10.13 5.45
C TYR A 86 10.18 11.23 4.86
N LYS A 87 9.93 12.27 5.67
CA LYS A 87 9.34 13.54 5.26
C LYS A 87 10.42 14.42 4.63
N VAL A 88 10.14 15.02 3.50
CA VAL A 88 11.11 15.83 2.76
C VAL A 88 10.53 17.20 2.46
N ALA A 89 11.29 18.25 2.79
CA ALA A 89 10.99 19.63 2.41
C ALA A 89 11.85 20.01 1.18
N VAL A 90 11.22 20.32 0.08
CA VAL A 90 11.89 20.82 -1.13
C VAL A 90 11.93 22.33 -1.08
N CYS A 91 13.13 22.89 -1.09
CA CYS A 91 13.37 24.33 -0.98
C CYS A 91 14.00 24.82 -2.28
N ASP A 92 13.26 25.61 -3.05
CA ASP A 92 13.68 26.16 -4.31
C ASP A 92 14.01 27.65 -4.26
N GLN A 93 14.63 28.14 -5.33
CA GLN A 93 14.90 29.55 -5.54
C GLN A 93 13.60 30.26 -5.95
N LEU A 94 13.20 31.29 -5.21
CA LEU A 94 11.98 32.05 -5.46
C LEU A 94 12.21 33.24 -6.42
N GLU A 95 13.49 33.50 -6.74
CA GLU A 95 13.92 34.61 -7.61
C GLU A 95 14.87 34.08 -8.67
N ASP A 96 14.77 34.65 -9.90
CA ASP A 96 15.73 34.30 -10.97
C ASP A 96 17.12 34.83 -10.63
N PRO A 97 18.14 33.98 -10.53
CA PRO A 97 19.52 34.39 -10.25
C PRO A 97 20.07 35.42 -11.24
N LYS A 98 19.55 35.46 -12.48
CA LYS A 98 19.96 36.41 -13.52
C LYS A 98 19.45 37.83 -13.25
N LEU A 99 18.32 37.98 -12.54
CA LEU A 99 17.70 39.27 -12.22
C LEU A 99 18.26 39.87 -10.91
N VAL A 100 18.79 39.03 -10.03
CA VAL A 100 19.39 39.47 -8.76
C VAL A 100 20.86 39.77 -9.05
N GLY A 101 21.23 41.00 -9.18
CA GLY A 101 22.62 41.43 -9.43
C GLY A 101 23.57 40.75 -8.43
N GLY A 102 24.69 40.18 -8.88
CA GLY A 102 25.59 39.20 -8.24
C GLY A 102 26.19 39.51 -6.85
N ARG A 103 25.58 40.38 -6.05
CA ARG A 103 25.98 40.75 -4.70
C ARG A 103 25.02 40.28 -3.58
N THR A 104 23.84 39.79 -3.92
CA THR A 104 22.80 39.36 -2.97
C THR A 104 22.51 37.87 -3.10
N LEU A 105 22.28 37.23 -1.95
CA LEU A 105 21.89 35.81 -1.90
C LEU A 105 20.45 35.69 -2.47
N VAL A 106 20.23 34.80 -3.44
CA VAL A 106 18.92 34.49 -3.99
C VAL A 106 17.99 34.03 -2.86
N LYS A 107 16.78 34.60 -2.81
CA LYS A 107 15.77 34.19 -1.84
C LYS A 107 15.26 32.80 -2.17
N ARG A 108 15.16 31.96 -1.12
CA ARG A 108 14.69 30.57 -1.21
C ARG A 108 13.59 30.34 -0.22
N GLY A 109 12.70 29.42 -0.54
CA GLY A 109 11.60 29.00 0.34
C GLY A 109 11.18 27.57 0.05
N VAL A 110 10.51 26.95 0.99
CA VAL A 110 9.91 25.63 0.81
C VAL A 110 8.76 25.77 -0.19
N THR A 111 8.89 25.09 -1.32
CA THR A 111 7.89 25.08 -2.39
C THR A 111 6.97 23.88 -2.28
N GLU A 112 7.45 22.80 -1.66
CA GLU A 112 6.69 21.57 -1.51
C GLU A 112 7.21 20.78 -0.31
N MET A 113 6.28 20.18 0.47
CA MET A 113 6.62 19.19 1.49
C MET A 113 6.05 17.85 1.06
N VAL A 114 6.90 16.88 0.83
CA VAL A 114 6.48 15.54 0.40
C VAL A 114 6.59 14.58 1.57
N THR A 115 5.49 13.85 1.81
CA THR A 115 5.41 12.82 2.84
C THR A 115 4.90 11.51 2.21
N PRO A 116 4.98 10.36 2.89
CA PRO A 116 4.49 9.11 2.35
C PRO A 116 3.03 9.15 1.87
N GLY A 117 2.15 9.88 2.58
CA GLY A 117 0.73 10.01 2.24
C GLY A 117 0.41 11.06 1.16
N ILE A 118 1.37 11.95 0.82
CA ILE A 118 1.14 13.06 -0.14
C ILE A 118 2.10 12.95 -1.33
N ALA A 119 2.52 11.77 -1.70
CA ALA A 119 3.38 11.58 -2.87
C ALA A 119 2.57 11.68 -4.17
N PHE A 120 3.08 12.42 -5.17
CA PHE A 120 2.44 12.63 -6.48
C PHE A 120 3.21 12.02 -7.65
N GLY A 121 4.50 11.72 -7.48
CA GLY A 121 5.36 11.25 -8.56
C GLY A 121 4.96 9.86 -9.06
N GLU A 122 4.92 9.67 -10.37
CA GLU A 122 4.56 8.38 -11.00
C GLU A 122 5.48 7.25 -10.53
N ASN A 123 6.77 7.53 -10.37
CA ASN A 123 7.77 6.58 -9.86
C ASN A 123 7.72 6.38 -8.33
N MET A 124 6.98 7.22 -7.60
CA MET A 124 6.86 7.15 -6.14
C MET A 124 5.75 6.20 -5.70
N LEU A 125 4.72 6.03 -6.52
CA LEU A 125 3.49 5.33 -6.22
C LEU A 125 3.43 3.98 -6.92
N ASP A 126 2.83 3.00 -6.27
CA ASP A 126 2.36 1.80 -6.96
C ASP A 126 1.11 2.15 -7.79
N GLY A 127 1.10 1.77 -9.07
CA GLY A 127 -0.03 2.02 -9.96
C GLY A 127 -1.31 1.36 -9.49
N LYS A 128 -1.20 0.17 -8.93
CA LYS A 128 -2.31 -0.71 -8.54
C LYS A 128 -2.86 -0.44 -7.15
N GLU A 129 -2.22 0.40 -6.34
CA GLU A 129 -2.63 0.71 -4.98
C GLU A 129 -3.00 2.18 -4.80
N HIS A 130 -3.94 2.42 -3.87
CA HIS A 130 -4.18 3.76 -3.36
C HIS A 130 -3.06 4.22 -2.42
N ASN A 131 -2.78 5.51 -2.43
CA ASN A 131 -1.85 6.15 -1.50
C ASN A 131 -2.61 6.95 -0.44
N TYR A 132 -3.25 6.24 0.50
CA TYR A 132 -4.09 6.92 1.48
C TYR A 132 -3.30 7.70 2.52
N LEU A 133 -3.66 8.98 2.65
CA LEU A 133 -3.46 9.84 3.81
C LEU A 133 -4.72 9.74 4.68
N THR A 134 -4.59 9.40 5.95
CA THR A 134 -5.76 9.17 6.82
C THR A 134 -5.75 10.13 8.00
N GLY A 135 -6.86 10.85 8.20
CA GLY A 135 -7.10 11.66 9.39
C GLY A 135 -7.90 10.88 10.43
N LEU A 136 -7.55 11.00 11.72
CA LEU A 136 -8.27 10.35 12.80
C LEU A 136 -8.65 11.36 13.89
N THR A 137 -9.91 11.28 14.33
CA THR A 137 -10.44 12.08 15.45
C THR A 137 -11.09 11.16 16.48
N PHE A 138 -10.63 11.21 17.71
CA PHE A 138 -11.12 10.38 18.80
C PHE A 138 -12.09 11.13 19.71
N SER A 139 -13.17 10.47 20.13
CA SER A 139 -14.11 10.96 21.14
C SER A 139 -14.60 9.78 21.97
N LYS A 140 -14.17 9.66 23.23
CA LYS A 140 -14.47 8.53 24.13
C LYS A 140 -14.23 7.19 23.43
N ASP A 141 -15.32 6.42 23.18
CA ASP A 141 -15.28 5.09 22.57
C ASP A 141 -15.51 5.11 21.04
N GLN A 142 -15.66 6.31 20.46
CA GLN A 142 -15.85 6.48 19.01
C GLN A 142 -14.63 7.12 18.34
N CYS A 143 -14.44 6.76 17.10
CA CYS A 143 -13.42 7.33 16.23
C CYS A 143 -14.04 7.74 14.90
N GLY A 144 -13.70 8.92 14.43
CA GLY A 144 -13.92 9.36 13.06
C GLY A 144 -12.66 9.18 12.24
N ALA A 145 -12.79 8.71 11.03
CA ALA A 145 -11.70 8.58 10.08
C ALA A 145 -12.04 9.25 8.75
N ALA A 146 -11.03 9.79 8.11
CA ALA A 146 -11.10 10.26 6.74
C ALA A 146 -9.92 9.69 5.96
N PHE A 147 -10.19 9.08 4.82
CA PHE A 147 -9.21 8.48 3.92
C PHE A 147 -9.16 9.29 2.63
N LEU A 148 -8.02 9.84 2.33
CA LEU A 148 -7.78 10.69 1.17
C LEU A 148 -6.61 10.16 0.35
N ASP A 149 -6.84 9.82 -0.90
CA ASP A 149 -5.78 9.60 -1.87
C ASP A 149 -5.64 10.86 -2.75
N VAL A 150 -4.63 11.66 -2.46
CA VAL A 150 -4.40 12.93 -3.15
C VAL A 150 -4.06 12.70 -4.63
N SER A 151 -3.44 11.56 -4.95
CA SER A 151 -3.03 11.20 -6.30
C SER A 151 -4.19 10.83 -7.22
N THR A 152 -5.35 10.43 -6.67
CA THR A 152 -6.55 10.06 -7.43
C THR A 152 -7.74 10.98 -7.18
N GLY A 153 -7.72 11.72 -6.06
CA GLY A 153 -8.85 12.54 -5.59
C GLY A 153 -9.91 11.74 -4.83
N THR A 154 -9.68 10.46 -4.55
CA THR A 154 -10.58 9.63 -3.75
C THR A 154 -10.62 10.14 -2.31
N PHE A 155 -11.80 10.53 -1.82
CA PHE A 155 -11.97 11.05 -0.48
C PHE A 155 -13.16 10.40 0.20
N GLN A 156 -12.92 9.70 1.32
CA GLN A 156 -13.92 8.90 2.02
C GLN A 156 -13.90 9.20 3.50
N VAL A 157 -15.07 9.16 4.16
CA VAL A 157 -15.21 9.33 5.61
C VAL A 157 -15.94 8.17 6.24
N ALA A 158 -15.50 7.81 7.44
CA ALA A 158 -16.12 6.79 8.28
C ALA A 158 -16.23 7.28 9.72
N GLN A 159 -17.18 6.74 10.47
CA GLN A 159 -17.29 6.95 11.92
C GLN A 159 -17.87 5.70 12.57
N GLY A 160 -17.30 5.31 13.71
CA GLY A 160 -17.76 4.14 14.43
C GLY A 160 -16.89 3.84 15.65
N SER A 161 -16.94 2.59 16.13
CA SER A 161 -16.07 2.16 17.22
C SER A 161 -14.59 2.20 16.80
N VAL A 162 -13.70 2.22 17.78
CA VAL A 162 -12.24 2.20 17.55
C VAL A 162 -11.83 0.94 16.78
N GLU A 163 -12.48 -0.20 17.06
CA GLU A 163 -12.24 -1.48 16.39
C GLU A 163 -12.67 -1.42 14.92
N TYR A 164 -13.84 -0.85 14.64
CA TYR A 164 -14.33 -0.69 13.26
C TYR A 164 -13.38 0.16 12.42
N ILE A 165 -12.93 1.30 12.95
CA ILE A 165 -11.94 2.13 12.25
C ILE A 165 -10.60 1.40 12.10
N GLY A 166 -10.21 0.60 13.10
CA GLY A 166 -9.03 -0.26 13.03
C GLY A 166 -9.09 -1.26 11.87
N THR A 167 -10.25 -1.84 11.62
CA THR A 167 -10.48 -2.71 10.47
C THR A 167 -10.32 -1.97 9.15
N LEU A 168 -10.90 -0.79 9.01
CA LEU A 168 -10.74 0.04 7.81
C LEU A 168 -9.27 0.43 7.57
N ILE A 169 -8.53 0.77 8.63
CA ILE A 169 -7.09 1.07 8.54
C ILE A 169 -6.32 -0.17 8.06
N ALA A 170 -6.64 -1.35 8.57
CA ALA A 170 -5.99 -2.59 8.14
C ALA A 170 -6.31 -2.94 6.69
N SER A 171 -7.57 -2.75 6.25
CA SER A 171 -8.01 -3.05 4.88
C SER A 171 -7.47 -2.05 3.86
N LEU A 172 -7.49 -0.75 4.17
CA LEU A 172 -7.09 0.33 3.26
C LEU A 172 -5.60 0.65 3.34
N SER A 173 -4.90 0.16 4.37
CA SER A 173 -3.44 0.24 4.55
C SER A 173 -2.86 1.65 4.28
N PRO A 174 -3.27 2.68 5.03
CA PRO A 174 -2.82 4.04 4.79
C PRO A 174 -1.30 4.16 4.94
N LYS A 175 -0.70 4.97 4.09
CA LYS A 175 0.75 5.24 4.13
C LYS A 175 1.12 6.28 5.17
N GLU A 176 0.15 7.09 5.60
CA GLU A 176 0.33 8.14 6.61
C GLU A 176 -0.97 8.39 7.38
N VAL A 177 -0.84 8.62 8.68
CA VAL A 177 -1.97 8.93 9.58
C VAL A 177 -1.76 10.28 10.23
N VAL A 178 -2.72 11.18 10.12
CA VAL A 178 -2.73 12.51 10.71
C VAL A 178 -3.65 12.54 11.92
N VAL A 179 -3.12 12.95 13.07
CA VAL A 179 -3.87 13.00 14.33
C VAL A 179 -3.62 14.31 15.09
N GLN A 180 -4.47 14.60 16.05
CA GLN A 180 -4.23 15.66 17.00
C GLN A 180 -2.95 15.37 17.82
N ARG A 181 -2.15 16.38 18.06
CA ARG A 181 -0.94 16.28 18.89
C ARG A 181 -1.24 15.65 20.25
N GLY A 182 -0.44 14.65 20.64
CA GLY A 182 -0.61 13.89 21.88
C GLY A 182 -1.33 12.56 21.71
N TYR A 183 -1.88 12.26 20.52
CA TYR A 183 -2.53 10.96 20.24
C TYR A 183 -1.62 9.97 19.50
N GLU A 184 -0.36 10.31 19.22
CA GLU A 184 0.56 9.49 18.42
C GLU A 184 0.78 8.10 19.03
N LYS A 185 1.04 8.05 20.34
CA LYS A 185 1.21 6.78 21.06
C LYS A 185 -0.04 5.93 20.99
N LYS A 186 -1.21 6.53 21.26
CA LYS A 186 -2.49 5.83 21.21
C LYS A 186 -2.75 5.22 19.84
N VAL A 187 -2.45 5.91 18.75
CA VAL A 187 -2.62 5.41 17.38
C VAL A 187 -1.71 4.22 17.11
N LYS A 188 -0.44 4.30 17.51
CA LYS A 188 0.52 3.21 17.35
C LYS A 188 0.15 1.98 18.18
N GLU A 189 -0.28 2.16 19.41
CA GLU A 189 -0.76 1.09 20.29
C GLU A 189 -1.99 0.38 19.70
N LEU A 190 -2.97 1.14 19.18
CA LEU A 190 -4.21 0.60 18.65
C LEU A 190 -4.04 -0.05 17.28
N TYR A 191 -3.29 0.59 16.37
CA TYR A 191 -3.32 0.22 14.95
C TYR A 191 -1.99 -0.29 14.41
N GLY A 192 -0.90 -0.15 15.15
CA GLY A 192 0.41 -0.73 14.83
C GLY A 192 1.56 0.27 14.90
N GLU A 193 2.70 -0.19 15.42
CA GLU A 193 3.93 0.59 15.61
C GLU A 193 4.55 1.12 14.30
N ASN A 194 4.32 0.42 13.19
CA ASN A 194 4.91 0.74 11.89
C ASN A 194 4.18 1.87 11.13
N LEU A 195 3.06 2.39 11.68
CA LEU A 195 2.34 3.48 11.05
C LEU A 195 3.14 4.78 11.10
N TYR A 196 3.24 5.44 9.95
CA TYR A 196 3.78 6.78 9.87
C TYR A 196 2.74 7.78 10.38
N VAL A 197 3.01 8.44 11.51
CA VAL A 197 2.06 9.34 12.17
C VAL A 197 2.55 10.77 12.11
N SER A 198 1.74 11.65 11.53
CA SER A 198 1.91 13.10 11.53
C SER A 198 0.91 13.77 12.46
N THR A 199 1.25 14.93 13.01
CA THR A 199 0.40 15.62 13.97
C THR A 199 0.00 17.01 13.52
N LEU A 200 -1.21 17.40 13.91
CA LEU A 200 -1.70 18.77 13.83
C LEU A 200 -2.15 19.26 15.20
N ASP A 201 -2.20 20.56 15.36
CA ASP A 201 -2.73 21.18 16.58
C ASP A 201 -4.25 20.99 16.65
N GLU A 202 -4.81 21.06 17.87
CA GLU A 202 -6.23 20.81 18.18
C GLU A 202 -7.21 21.61 17.33
N TRP A 203 -6.90 22.84 16.99
CA TRP A 203 -7.77 23.72 16.21
C TRP A 203 -8.11 23.16 14.80
N ALA A 204 -7.25 22.31 14.24
CA ALA A 204 -7.48 21.68 12.93
C ALA A 204 -8.62 20.64 12.96
N PHE A 205 -8.97 20.14 14.15
CA PHE A 205 -10.00 19.12 14.35
C PHE A 205 -11.33 19.68 14.86
N VAL A 206 -11.50 21.01 14.83
CA VAL A 206 -12.74 21.68 15.25
C VAL A 206 -13.79 21.57 14.14
N TYR A 207 -15.00 21.12 14.50
CA TYR A 207 -16.08 20.81 13.57
C TYR A 207 -16.46 21.96 12.64
N ASP A 208 -16.70 23.16 13.18
CA ASP A 208 -17.13 24.31 12.37
C ASP A 208 -16.05 24.72 11.35
N SER A 209 -14.78 24.72 11.77
CA SER A 209 -13.65 24.95 10.88
C SER A 209 -13.53 23.90 9.79
N ALA A 210 -13.73 22.63 10.14
CA ALA A 210 -13.72 21.52 9.21
C ALA A 210 -14.82 21.64 8.14
N VAL A 211 -16.04 22.00 8.55
CA VAL A 211 -17.17 22.22 7.63
C VAL A 211 -16.87 23.34 6.64
N GLU A 212 -16.34 24.47 7.09
CA GLU A 212 -15.97 25.60 6.21
C GLU A 212 -14.87 25.22 5.21
N LYS A 213 -13.83 24.53 5.69
CA LYS A 213 -12.73 24.06 4.85
C LYS A 213 -13.22 23.11 3.76
N LEU A 214 -14.07 22.13 4.13
CA LEU A 214 -14.63 21.18 3.19
C LEU A 214 -15.56 21.84 2.17
N LYS A 215 -16.43 22.77 2.58
CA LYS A 215 -17.28 23.53 1.66
C LYS A 215 -16.45 24.31 0.64
N ARG A 216 -15.38 24.95 1.09
CA ARG A 216 -14.47 25.69 0.21
C ARG A 216 -13.74 24.76 -0.77
N GLN A 217 -13.24 23.62 -0.30
CA GLN A 217 -12.52 22.63 -1.13
C GLN A 217 -13.45 22.03 -2.19
N LEU A 218 -14.65 21.60 -1.78
CA LEU A 218 -15.62 20.96 -2.67
C LEU A 218 -16.43 21.95 -3.52
N LYS A 219 -16.29 23.25 -3.25
CA LYS A 219 -17.03 24.35 -3.92
C LYS A 219 -18.55 24.18 -3.80
N VAL A 220 -19.04 23.92 -2.58
CA VAL A 220 -20.47 23.69 -2.28
C VAL A 220 -20.91 24.53 -1.08
N GLU A 221 -22.20 24.88 -1.05
CA GLU A 221 -22.80 25.61 0.07
C GLU A 221 -23.18 24.69 1.25
N SER A 222 -23.38 23.39 0.98
CA SER A 222 -23.82 22.43 1.99
C SER A 222 -23.21 21.05 1.76
N LEU A 223 -22.83 20.36 2.86
CA LEU A 223 -22.31 19.01 2.83
C LEU A 223 -23.42 17.95 2.83
N LYS A 224 -24.69 18.32 2.98
CA LYS A 224 -25.83 17.37 3.05
C LYS A 224 -25.95 16.47 1.81
N GLY A 225 -25.59 16.98 0.63
CA GLY A 225 -25.63 16.20 -0.61
C GLY A 225 -24.69 14.99 -0.62
N TYR A 226 -23.68 14.97 0.24
CA TYR A 226 -22.75 13.87 0.41
C TYR A 226 -23.16 12.87 1.51
N ALA A 227 -24.26 13.14 2.22
CA ALA A 227 -24.77 12.32 3.34
C ALA A 227 -23.74 12.04 4.45
N ILE A 228 -22.80 12.98 4.70
CA ILE A 228 -21.75 12.87 5.72
C ILE A 228 -22.08 13.62 7.02
N ASP A 229 -23.16 14.40 7.04
CA ASP A 229 -23.62 15.21 8.18
C ASP A 229 -23.89 14.38 9.45
N THR A 230 -24.16 13.09 9.30
CA THR A 230 -24.32 12.13 10.42
C THR A 230 -22.97 11.68 11.01
N TYR A 231 -21.83 12.06 10.43
CA TYR A 231 -20.46 11.66 10.81
C TYR A 231 -19.63 12.85 11.28
N PRO A 232 -19.97 13.51 12.39
CA PRO A 232 -19.28 14.72 12.83
C PRO A 232 -17.78 14.51 13.09
N LEU A 233 -17.37 13.36 13.67
CA LEU A 233 -15.95 13.06 13.87
C LEU A 233 -15.24 12.78 12.53
N GLY A 234 -15.92 12.14 11.58
CA GLY A 234 -15.42 11.96 10.22
C GLY A 234 -15.21 13.28 9.50
N ILE A 235 -16.11 14.24 9.67
CA ILE A 235 -15.99 15.61 9.14
C ILE A 235 -14.77 16.32 9.76
N CYS A 236 -14.57 16.23 11.08
CA CYS A 236 -13.38 16.78 11.73
C CYS A 236 -12.09 16.20 11.15
N SER A 237 -12.04 14.88 10.97
CA SER A 237 -10.90 14.20 10.37
C SER A 237 -10.66 14.66 8.93
N ALA A 238 -11.72 14.79 8.13
CA ALA A 238 -11.62 15.25 6.74
C ALA A 238 -11.14 16.71 6.65
N GLY A 239 -11.67 17.59 7.52
CA GLY A 239 -11.22 18.99 7.61
C GLY A 239 -9.75 19.11 8.02
N ALA A 240 -9.29 18.27 8.96
CA ALA A 240 -7.91 18.22 9.37
C ALA A 240 -6.97 17.81 8.22
N LEU A 241 -7.38 16.88 7.34
CA LEU A 241 -6.61 16.54 6.14
C LEU A 241 -6.48 17.72 5.17
N VAL A 242 -7.54 18.50 4.97
CA VAL A 242 -7.48 19.72 4.13
C VAL A 242 -6.49 20.72 4.73
N VAL A 243 -6.52 20.94 6.06
CA VAL A 243 -5.55 21.80 6.76
C VAL A 243 -4.12 21.27 6.57
N TYR A 244 -3.93 19.96 6.69
CA TYR A 244 -2.61 19.33 6.51
C TYR A 244 -2.05 19.56 5.10
N LEU A 245 -2.88 19.44 4.07
CA LEU A 245 -2.50 19.73 2.70
C LEU A 245 -2.13 21.20 2.49
N GLU A 246 -2.87 22.13 3.09
CA GLU A 246 -2.53 23.56 3.04
C GLU A 246 -1.17 23.83 3.72
N GLN A 247 -0.90 23.22 4.87
CA GLN A 247 0.38 23.38 5.59
C GLN A 247 1.58 22.77 4.86
N THR A 248 1.34 21.71 4.08
CA THR A 248 2.37 21.05 3.27
C THR A 248 2.55 21.68 1.89
N GLN A 249 1.99 22.87 1.66
CA GLN A 249 2.08 23.65 0.42
C GLN A 249 1.39 22.98 -0.79
N HIS A 250 0.45 22.07 -0.54
CA HIS A 250 -0.37 21.48 -1.59
C HIS A 250 -1.66 22.31 -1.74
N THR A 251 -1.64 23.25 -2.64
CA THR A 251 -2.78 24.13 -2.95
C THR A 251 -3.31 23.84 -4.35
N GLY A 252 -4.57 24.20 -4.60
CA GLY A 252 -5.16 24.05 -5.95
C GLY A 252 -5.53 22.62 -6.33
N LEU A 253 -5.85 21.76 -5.35
CA LEU A 253 -6.22 20.36 -5.56
C LEU A 253 -7.66 20.22 -6.10
N ALA A 254 -7.89 20.69 -7.34
CA ALA A 254 -9.20 20.64 -8.00
C ALA A 254 -9.68 19.19 -8.26
N ASN A 255 -8.78 18.22 -8.23
CA ASN A 255 -9.12 16.80 -8.34
C ASN A 255 -9.85 16.24 -7.10
N ILE A 256 -9.74 16.90 -5.94
CA ILE A 256 -10.55 16.55 -4.75
C ILE A 256 -11.88 17.29 -4.86
N CYS A 257 -12.79 16.75 -5.66
CA CYS A 257 -14.06 17.40 -6.00
C CYS A 257 -15.30 16.73 -5.37
N SER A 258 -15.11 15.59 -4.69
CA SER A 258 -16.18 14.85 -4.03
C SER A 258 -15.70 14.19 -2.74
N ILE A 259 -16.64 13.88 -1.84
CA ILE A 259 -16.40 13.12 -0.64
C ILE A 259 -17.52 12.10 -0.46
N SER A 260 -17.20 10.89 -0.05
CA SER A 260 -18.20 9.83 0.12
C SER A 260 -18.16 9.24 1.54
N ARG A 261 -19.26 8.65 1.94
CA ARG A 261 -19.40 7.98 3.24
C ARG A 261 -19.15 6.48 3.11
N ILE A 262 -18.29 5.93 3.97
CA ILE A 262 -18.19 4.48 4.17
C ILE A 262 -19.26 4.09 5.19
N ASP A 263 -20.24 3.30 4.77
CA ASP A 263 -21.33 2.80 5.60
C ASP A 263 -21.07 1.32 5.92
N GLY A 264 -20.62 1.03 7.13
CA GLY A 264 -20.29 -0.33 7.55
C GLY A 264 -21.43 -1.35 7.46
N SER A 265 -22.70 -0.87 7.41
CA SER A 265 -23.85 -1.77 7.22
C SER A 265 -24.00 -2.31 5.80
N LYS A 266 -23.32 -1.71 4.82
CA LYS A 266 -23.37 -2.09 3.41
C LYS A 266 -22.28 -3.07 2.98
N PHE A 267 -21.34 -3.38 3.88
CA PHE A 267 -20.17 -4.18 3.56
C PHE A 267 -19.99 -5.32 4.55
N VAL A 268 -19.37 -6.40 4.07
CA VAL A 268 -18.93 -7.51 4.90
C VAL A 268 -17.83 -7.04 5.84
N TRP A 269 -18.00 -7.25 7.11
CA TRP A 269 -16.98 -6.94 8.10
C TRP A 269 -15.98 -8.09 8.24
N MET A 270 -14.69 -7.76 8.09
CA MET A 270 -13.56 -8.66 8.29
C MET A 270 -12.56 -7.98 9.19
N ASP A 271 -12.15 -8.61 10.26
CA ASP A 271 -11.11 -8.06 11.12
C ASP A 271 -9.72 -8.14 10.46
N ARG A 272 -8.74 -7.44 11.06
CA ARG A 272 -7.35 -7.41 10.56
C ARG A 272 -6.71 -8.81 10.51
N PHE A 273 -7.12 -9.69 11.39
CA PHE A 273 -6.58 -11.06 11.45
C PHE A 273 -7.15 -11.89 10.32
N THR A 274 -8.45 -11.76 10.04
CA THR A 274 -9.12 -12.41 8.91
C THR A 274 -8.51 -12.01 7.59
N ILE A 275 -8.27 -10.70 7.36
CA ILE A 275 -7.63 -10.20 6.13
C ILE A 275 -6.25 -10.84 5.96
N ARG A 276 -5.45 -10.89 7.02
CA ARG A 276 -4.11 -11.52 7.01
C ARG A 276 -4.18 -13.03 6.84
N ASN A 277 -5.05 -13.71 7.59
CA ASN A 277 -5.14 -15.18 7.59
C ASN A 277 -5.67 -15.73 6.26
N LEU A 278 -6.53 -14.99 5.57
CA LEU A 278 -6.99 -15.30 4.21
C LEU A 278 -6.00 -14.89 3.12
N GLU A 279 -4.91 -14.19 3.48
CA GLU A 279 -3.89 -13.72 2.53
C GLU A 279 -4.49 -12.93 1.36
N ILE A 280 -5.41 -11.99 1.68
CA ILE A 280 -6.16 -11.25 0.66
C ILE A 280 -5.25 -10.31 -0.14
N PHE A 281 -4.44 -9.49 0.54
CA PHE A 281 -3.60 -8.46 -0.08
C PHE A 281 -2.10 -8.77 -0.07
N ALA A 282 -1.66 -9.65 0.84
CA ALA A 282 -0.26 -10.04 0.98
C ALA A 282 -0.16 -11.48 1.50
N ALA A 283 0.80 -12.23 1.00
CA ALA A 283 1.08 -13.57 1.47
C ALA A 283 1.85 -13.56 2.79
N SER A 284 1.55 -14.51 3.67
CA SER A 284 2.18 -14.63 5.00
C SER A 284 3.65 -15.06 4.93
N SER A 285 4.07 -15.72 3.84
CA SER A 285 5.43 -16.20 3.60
C SER A 285 6.43 -15.12 3.13
N GLY A 286 6.01 -13.86 3.07
CA GLY A 286 6.85 -12.78 2.54
C GLY A 286 6.99 -12.81 1.02
N GLY A 287 8.08 -12.26 0.49
CA GLY A 287 8.23 -11.96 -0.95
C GLY A 287 8.12 -13.11 -1.96
N GLU A 288 8.02 -14.37 -1.53
CA GLU A 288 7.86 -15.54 -2.42
C GLU A 288 6.42 -16.09 -2.46
N GLY A 289 5.51 -15.56 -1.64
CA GLY A 289 4.11 -15.99 -1.58
C GLY A 289 3.22 -15.24 -2.58
N VAL A 290 2.07 -15.86 -2.93
CA VAL A 290 1.04 -15.28 -3.81
C VAL A 290 -0.22 -15.02 -3.00
N ALA A 291 -0.69 -13.78 -3.01
CA ALA A 291 -1.93 -13.36 -2.35
C ALA A 291 -3.15 -13.60 -3.25
N LEU A 292 -4.35 -13.54 -2.67
CA LEU A 292 -5.59 -13.65 -3.46
C LEU A 292 -5.64 -12.59 -4.56
N VAL A 293 -5.33 -11.34 -4.23
CA VAL A 293 -5.40 -10.23 -5.19
C VAL A 293 -4.47 -10.45 -6.40
N ASP A 294 -3.32 -11.08 -6.22
CA ASP A 294 -2.37 -11.35 -7.30
C ASP A 294 -2.93 -12.35 -8.34
N VAL A 295 -3.81 -13.24 -7.89
CA VAL A 295 -4.46 -14.24 -8.76
C VAL A 295 -5.64 -13.64 -9.51
N ILE A 296 -6.45 -12.82 -8.83
CA ILE A 296 -7.72 -12.33 -9.38
C ILE A 296 -7.62 -10.99 -10.10
N ASP A 297 -6.50 -10.25 -9.96
CA ASP A 297 -6.28 -8.97 -10.64
C ASP A 297 -5.93 -9.20 -12.12
N LYS A 298 -6.98 -9.27 -12.94
CA LYS A 298 -6.91 -9.32 -14.42
C LYS A 298 -7.23 -7.97 -15.04
N CYS A 299 -7.17 -6.88 -14.25
CA CYS A 299 -7.47 -5.55 -14.75
C CYS A 299 -6.40 -5.06 -15.73
N CYS A 300 -6.85 -4.42 -16.81
CA CYS A 300 -6.01 -3.82 -17.83
C CYS A 300 -5.57 -2.40 -17.49
N SER A 301 -6.22 -1.75 -16.50
CA SER A 301 -5.92 -0.40 -16.06
C SER A 301 -5.56 -0.33 -14.57
N PRO A 302 -4.69 0.62 -14.16
CA PRO A 302 -4.41 0.86 -12.74
C PRO A 302 -5.66 1.24 -11.94
N MET A 303 -6.61 1.94 -12.56
CA MET A 303 -7.88 2.35 -11.95
C MET A 303 -8.73 1.13 -11.57
N GLY A 304 -8.80 0.13 -12.45
CA GLY A 304 -9.49 -1.14 -12.19
C GLY A 304 -8.83 -1.90 -11.04
N SER A 305 -7.50 -2.05 -11.04
CA SER A 305 -6.78 -2.72 -9.95
C SER A 305 -7.00 -2.04 -8.59
N ARG A 306 -7.02 -0.71 -8.53
CA ARG A 306 -7.34 0.03 -7.28
C ARG A 306 -8.77 -0.22 -6.83
N LEU A 307 -9.73 -0.21 -7.75
CA LEU A 307 -11.13 -0.48 -7.44
C LEU A 307 -11.34 -1.93 -6.95
N LEU A 308 -10.69 -2.90 -7.58
CA LEU A 308 -10.70 -4.31 -7.15
C LEU A 308 -10.23 -4.46 -5.71
N ARG A 309 -9.11 -3.82 -5.36
CA ARG A 309 -8.62 -3.78 -3.97
C ARG A 309 -9.63 -3.15 -3.01
N GLY A 310 -10.31 -2.08 -3.44
CA GLY A 310 -11.40 -1.46 -2.70
C GLY A 310 -12.59 -2.42 -2.48
N TRP A 311 -12.99 -3.19 -3.49
CA TRP A 311 -14.05 -4.18 -3.35
C TRP A 311 -13.66 -5.36 -2.46
N LEU A 312 -12.41 -5.80 -2.51
CA LEU A 312 -11.90 -6.81 -1.58
C LEU A 312 -11.84 -6.32 -0.13
N ALA A 313 -11.52 -5.04 0.08
CA ALA A 313 -11.50 -4.43 1.39
C ALA A 313 -12.92 -4.23 1.98
N MET A 314 -13.90 -4.04 1.11
CA MET A 314 -15.29 -3.73 1.45
C MET A 314 -16.26 -4.53 0.55
N PRO A 315 -16.38 -5.87 0.72
CA PRO A 315 -17.29 -6.69 -0.08
C PRO A 315 -18.74 -6.30 0.18
N SER A 316 -19.57 -6.26 -0.86
CA SER A 316 -20.93 -5.77 -0.79
C SER A 316 -21.89 -6.78 -0.16
N VAL A 317 -22.89 -6.29 0.59
CA VAL A 317 -24.06 -7.07 1.05
C VAL A 317 -25.33 -6.73 0.26
N ASP A 318 -25.24 -5.80 -0.70
CA ASP A 318 -26.38 -5.40 -1.52
C ASP A 318 -26.59 -6.39 -2.67
N LEU A 319 -27.68 -7.16 -2.57
CA LEU A 319 -28.05 -8.19 -3.56
C LEU A 319 -28.29 -7.59 -4.96
N ASN A 320 -28.82 -6.38 -5.06
CA ASN A 320 -29.08 -5.75 -6.35
C ASN A 320 -27.76 -5.40 -7.05
N GLU A 321 -26.84 -4.83 -6.28
CA GLU A 321 -25.49 -4.53 -6.79
C GLU A 321 -24.76 -5.81 -7.23
N LEU A 322 -24.79 -6.86 -6.39
CA LEU A 322 -24.13 -8.14 -6.69
C LEU A 322 -24.73 -8.79 -7.96
N ASN A 323 -26.06 -8.84 -8.07
CA ASN A 323 -26.70 -9.40 -9.27
C ASN A 323 -26.37 -8.60 -10.53
N SER A 324 -26.35 -7.27 -10.45
CA SER A 324 -25.93 -6.42 -11.57
C SER A 324 -24.50 -6.73 -12.03
N ARG A 325 -23.57 -6.94 -11.07
CA ARG A 325 -22.19 -7.35 -11.38
C ARG A 325 -22.16 -8.72 -12.05
N TYR A 326 -22.89 -9.71 -11.53
CA TYR A 326 -22.96 -11.05 -12.13
C TYR A 326 -23.56 -11.05 -13.53
N ASP A 327 -24.57 -10.22 -13.78
CA ASP A 327 -25.18 -10.09 -15.10
C ASP A 327 -24.18 -9.53 -16.13
N ILE A 328 -23.39 -8.53 -15.74
CA ILE A 328 -22.33 -7.98 -16.59
C ILE A 328 -21.23 -9.03 -16.86
N VAL A 329 -20.77 -9.73 -15.81
CA VAL A 329 -19.78 -10.81 -15.96
C VAL A 329 -20.32 -11.91 -16.88
N SER A 330 -21.61 -12.30 -16.72
CA SER A 330 -22.28 -13.28 -17.60
C SER A 330 -22.33 -12.83 -19.05
N SER A 331 -22.58 -11.54 -19.31
CA SER A 331 -22.56 -10.98 -20.67
C SER A 331 -21.18 -11.12 -21.33
N PHE A 332 -20.11 -10.83 -20.59
CA PHE A 332 -18.75 -10.93 -21.10
C PHE A 332 -18.30 -12.39 -21.28
N THR A 333 -18.63 -13.30 -20.34
CA THR A 333 -18.29 -14.72 -20.49
C THR A 333 -19.01 -15.37 -21.67
N GLY A 334 -20.19 -14.85 -22.04
CA GLY A 334 -20.96 -15.29 -23.23
C GLY A 334 -20.38 -14.81 -24.57
N ASN A 335 -19.51 -13.79 -24.58
CA ASN A 335 -18.94 -13.23 -25.82
C ASN A 335 -17.46 -12.83 -25.61
N ARG A 336 -16.57 -13.78 -25.91
CA ARG A 336 -15.11 -13.61 -25.75
C ARG A 336 -14.50 -12.54 -26.66
N GLU A 337 -15.02 -12.39 -27.87
CA GLU A 337 -14.51 -11.37 -28.80
C GLU A 337 -14.79 -9.98 -28.29
N LYS A 338 -15.99 -9.76 -27.76
CA LYS A 338 -16.37 -8.50 -27.11
C LYS A 338 -15.52 -8.23 -25.88
N LEU A 339 -15.31 -9.23 -25.01
CA LEU A 339 -14.46 -9.11 -23.83
C LEU A 339 -13.06 -8.64 -24.23
N ALA A 340 -12.43 -9.31 -25.18
CA ALA A 340 -11.08 -8.96 -25.66
C ALA A 340 -11.03 -7.53 -26.24
N ALA A 341 -12.03 -7.14 -27.04
CA ALA A 341 -12.09 -5.79 -27.60
C ALA A 341 -12.25 -4.71 -26.52
N VAL A 342 -13.10 -4.95 -25.52
CA VAL A 342 -13.28 -4.00 -24.39
C VAL A 342 -11.99 -3.90 -23.58
N GLN A 343 -11.32 -5.00 -23.28
CA GLN A 343 -10.05 -5.01 -22.56
C GLN A 343 -8.94 -4.29 -23.33
N GLU A 344 -8.86 -4.46 -24.64
CA GLU A 344 -7.91 -3.75 -25.51
C GLU A 344 -8.12 -2.22 -25.42
N HIS A 345 -9.37 -1.76 -25.54
CA HIS A 345 -9.68 -0.34 -25.41
C HIS A 345 -9.35 0.20 -24.00
N ILE A 346 -9.69 -0.53 -22.94
CA ILE A 346 -9.37 -0.15 -21.56
C ILE A 346 -7.85 -0.04 -21.36
N GLY A 347 -7.09 -1.01 -21.86
CA GLY A 347 -5.62 -1.00 -21.78
C GLY A 347 -4.95 0.22 -22.41
N ASN A 348 -5.61 0.82 -23.39
CA ASN A 348 -5.13 2.01 -24.08
C ASN A 348 -5.50 3.34 -23.38
N ILE A 349 -6.36 3.31 -22.34
CA ILE A 349 -6.81 4.52 -21.63
C ILE A 349 -5.71 5.13 -20.74
N GLY A 350 -4.95 4.30 -20.03
CA GLY A 350 -4.00 4.75 -19.03
C GLY A 350 -4.66 5.11 -17.68
N ASP A 351 -3.94 5.84 -16.83
CA ASP A 351 -4.41 6.21 -15.49
C ASP A 351 -5.03 7.62 -15.47
N LEU A 352 -6.32 7.70 -15.80
CA LEU A 352 -7.05 8.96 -15.84
C LEU A 352 -7.05 9.71 -14.51
N ASP A 353 -7.20 9.00 -13.38
CA ASP A 353 -7.26 9.63 -12.06
C ASP A 353 -5.96 10.38 -11.75
N ARG A 354 -4.81 9.72 -11.93
CA ARG A 354 -3.51 10.33 -11.66
C ARG A 354 -3.14 11.41 -12.66
N MET A 355 -3.53 11.25 -13.93
CA MET A 355 -3.38 12.32 -14.92
C MET A 355 -4.21 13.56 -14.54
N MET A 356 -5.44 13.39 -14.04
CA MET A 356 -6.26 14.50 -13.58
C MET A 356 -5.69 15.20 -12.35
N SER A 357 -5.09 14.46 -11.43
CA SER A 357 -4.40 15.04 -10.27
C SER A 357 -3.21 15.91 -10.68
N ARG A 358 -2.39 15.44 -11.64
CA ARG A 358 -1.29 16.24 -12.18
C ARG A 358 -1.78 17.45 -12.99
N ALA A 359 -2.88 17.31 -13.71
CA ALA A 359 -3.51 18.43 -14.41
C ALA A 359 -4.02 19.48 -13.42
N ALA A 360 -4.68 19.06 -12.33
CA ALA A 360 -5.19 19.95 -11.29
C ALA A 360 -4.10 20.82 -10.66
N THR A 361 -2.91 20.24 -10.45
CA THR A 361 -1.74 20.94 -9.89
C THR A 361 -0.89 21.66 -10.95
N GLY A 362 -1.24 21.58 -12.23
CA GLY A 362 -0.46 22.16 -13.33
C GLY A 362 0.86 21.44 -13.61
N LYS A 363 1.07 20.25 -13.03
CA LYS A 363 2.31 19.44 -13.16
C LYS A 363 2.23 18.40 -14.27
N ILE A 364 1.13 18.30 -15.01
CA ILE A 364 0.97 17.36 -16.13
C ILE A 364 1.92 17.73 -17.27
N MET A 365 2.58 16.73 -17.86
CA MET A 365 3.54 16.91 -18.93
C MET A 365 2.90 16.75 -20.32
N PRO A 366 3.49 17.34 -21.39
CA PRO A 366 2.88 17.28 -22.73
C PRO A 366 2.58 15.88 -23.24
N ARG A 367 3.46 14.92 -22.96
CA ARG A 367 3.24 13.49 -23.33
C ARG A 367 2.09 12.85 -22.58
N GLU A 368 1.89 13.21 -21.32
CA GLU A 368 0.76 12.74 -20.52
C GLU A 368 -0.56 13.32 -21.03
N VAL A 369 -0.56 14.58 -21.48
CA VAL A 369 -1.75 15.19 -22.10
C VAL A 369 -2.10 14.49 -23.42
N LEU A 370 -1.11 14.07 -24.21
CA LEU A 370 -1.36 13.24 -25.40
C LEU A 370 -1.88 11.84 -25.03
N GLN A 371 -1.37 11.24 -23.94
CA GLN A 371 -1.89 9.97 -23.44
C GLN A 371 -3.34 10.13 -22.96
N LEU A 372 -3.65 11.21 -22.25
CA LEU A 372 -5.02 11.55 -21.86
C LEU A 372 -5.93 11.64 -23.10
N SER A 373 -5.50 12.37 -24.14
CA SER A 373 -6.26 12.49 -25.39
C SER A 373 -6.54 11.12 -26.03
N ARG A 374 -5.54 10.25 -26.12
CA ARG A 374 -5.70 8.87 -26.61
C ARG A 374 -6.66 8.07 -25.72
N GLY A 375 -6.56 8.20 -24.40
CA GLY A 375 -7.49 7.55 -23.47
C GLY A 375 -8.92 8.01 -23.64
N LEU A 376 -9.14 9.33 -23.79
CA LEU A 376 -10.48 9.88 -24.00
C LEU A 376 -11.13 9.40 -25.32
N SER A 377 -10.34 9.18 -26.38
CA SER A 377 -10.85 8.65 -27.66
C SER A 377 -11.33 7.20 -27.57
N GLN A 378 -10.91 6.42 -26.54
CA GLN A 378 -11.36 5.04 -26.33
C GLN A 378 -12.76 4.94 -25.71
N LEU A 379 -13.27 6.00 -25.10
CA LEU A 379 -14.55 5.99 -24.36
C LEU A 379 -15.75 5.75 -25.31
N GLY A 380 -15.73 6.34 -26.51
CA GLY A 380 -16.75 6.16 -27.54
C GLY A 380 -16.89 4.70 -27.97
N PRO A 381 -15.82 4.07 -28.47
CA PRO A 381 -15.81 2.65 -28.84
C PRO A 381 -16.27 1.70 -27.71
N ILE A 382 -15.83 1.93 -26.46
CA ILE A 382 -16.27 1.15 -25.30
C ILE A 382 -17.79 1.26 -25.11
N LYS A 383 -18.33 2.49 -25.21
CA LYS A 383 -19.77 2.73 -25.10
C LYS A 383 -20.55 1.99 -26.18
N GLU A 384 -20.10 2.05 -27.42
CA GLU A 384 -20.72 1.35 -28.54
C GLU A 384 -20.71 -0.18 -28.38
N LEU A 385 -19.55 -0.76 -28.02
CA LEU A 385 -19.38 -2.19 -27.80
C LEU A 385 -20.27 -2.72 -26.67
N CYS A 386 -20.54 -1.92 -25.63
CA CYS A 386 -21.28 -2.33 -24.46
C CYS A 386 -22.78 -1.98 -24.50
N THR A 387 -23.25 -1.32 -25.55
CA THR A 387 -24.67 -0.98 -25.72
C THR A 387 -25.45 -2.20 -26.21
N GLY A 388 -26.59 -2.51 -25.59
CA GLY A 388 -27.59 -3.46 -26.09
C GLY A 388 -27.54 -4.88 -25.56
N ASP A 389 -26.55 -5.32 -24.77
CA ASP A 389 -26.41 -6.72 -24.32
C ASP A 389 -27.22 -7.07 -23.06
N CYS A 390 -26.95 -6.37 -21.97
CA CYS A 390 -27.70 -6.53 -20.73
C CYS A 390 -28.00 -5.16 -20.13
N ALA A 391 -29.13 -5.07 -19.45
CA ALA A 391 -29.58 -3.77 -18.92
C ALA A 391 -28.56 -3.13 -17.95
N PRO A 392 -27.94 -3.84 -16.96
CA PRO A 392 -26.95 -3.25 -16.08
C PRO A 392 -25.70 -2.73 -16.80
N LEU A 393 -25.24 -3.42 -17.84
CA LEU A 393 -24.10 -2.99 -18.64
C LEU A 393 -24.41 -1.73 -19.46
N ALA A 394 -25.56 -1.73 -20.11
CA ALA A 394 -26.05 -0.58 -20.89
C ALA A 394 -26.23 0.66 -20.01
N GLU A 395 -26.81 0.49 -18.82
CA GLU A 395 -26.96 1.57 -17.82
C GLU A 395 -25.61 2.13 -17.38
N LEU A 396 -24.65 1.25 -17.03
CA LEU A 396 -23.30 1.65 -16.64
C LEU A 396 -22.62 2.51 -17.72
N VAL A 397 -22.58 2.05 -18.96
CA VAL A 397 -21.90 2.77 -20.04
C VAL A 397 -22.68 3.98 -20.56
N SER A 398 -24.01 4.03 -20.36
CA SER A 398 -24.81 5.20 -20.75
C SER A 398 -24.36 6.47 -20.02
N SER A 399 -23.86 6.30 -18.79
CA SER A 399 -23.37 7.38 -17.93
C SER A 399 -21.99 7.92 -18.34
N ILE A 400 -21.32 7.31 -19.33
CA ILE A 400 -20.05 7.84 -19.89
C ILE A 400 -20.33 9.18 -20.57
N SER A 401 -19.71 10.23 -20.04
CA SER A 401 -19.76 11.59 -20.60
C SER A 401 -18.92 11.69 -21.85
N ASP A 402 -19.43 12.40 -22.85
CA ASP A 402 -18.69 12.68 -24.08
C ASP A 402 -17.53 13.65 -23.82
N CYS A 403 -16.32 13.25 -24.20
CA CYS A 403 -15.10 14.03 -24.10
C CYS A 403 -14.44 14.30 -25.48
N ASN A 404 -15.16 14.09 -26.57
CA ASN A 404 -14.63 14.23 -27.93
C ASN A 404 -14.13 15.64 -28.20
N ALA A 405 -14.85 16.68 -27.78
CA ALA A 405 -14.42 18.06 -27.95
C ALA A 405 -13.06 18.35 -27.31
N LEU A 406 -12.82 17.81 -26.12
CA LEU A 406 -11.53 17.95 -25.44
C LEU A 406 -10.43 17.14 -26.16
N HIS A 407 -10.74 15.92 -26.60
CA HIS A 407 -9.83 15.10 -27.39
C HIS A 407 -9.38 15.82 -28.67
N GLU A 408 -10.33 16.37 -29.43
CA GLU A 408 -10.06 17.12 -30.66
C GLU A 408 -9.21 18.36 -30.40
N GLU A 409 -9.51 19.09 -29.33
CA GLU A 409 -8.75 20.27 -28.95
C GLU A 409 -7.30 19.94 -28.57
N ILE A 410 -7.07 18.90 -27.75
CA ILE A 410 -5.72 18.44 -27.43
C ILE A 410 -4.99 18.02 -28.69
N SER A 411 -5.62 17.22 -29.55
CA SER A 411 -5.01 16.68 -30.77
C SER A 411 -4.70 17.78 -31.81
N ARG A 412 -5.48 18.86 -31.85
CA ARG A 412 -5.21 20.04 -32.67
C ARG A 412 -4.07 20.88 -32.11
N THR A 413 -3.97 21.00 -30.78
CA THR A 413 -3.04 21.93 -30.12
C THR A 413 -1.65 21.36 -29.98
N LEU A 414 -1.50 20.07 -29.69
CA LEU A 414 -0.23 19.43 -29.46
C LEU A 414 0.24 18.64 -30.68
N THR A 415 1.56 18.64 -30.91
CA THR A 415 2.14 17.77 -31.94
C THR A 415 2.09 16.31 -31.49
N PRO A 416 1.83 15.32 -32.39
CA PRO A 416 1.78 13.89 -32.03
C PRO A 416 3.06 13.37 -31.36
N GLU A 417 4.20 13.98 -31.65
CA GLU A 417 5.53 13.65 -31.10
C GLU A 417 5.99 14.72 -30.11
N ALA A 418 5.08 15.27 -29.30
CA ALA A 418 5.44 16.33 -28.37
C ALA A 418 6.66 15.99 -27.51
N ALA A 419 7.51 16.97 -27.28
CA ALA A 419 8.67 16.83 -26.40
C ALA A 419 8.22 16.48 -24.98
N ALA A 420 9.11 15.87 -24.20
CA ALA A 420 8.80 15.49 -22.81
C ALA A 420 8.50 16.70 -21.91
N ALA A 421 9.08 17.87 -22.22
CA ALA A 421 8.84 19.12 -21.51
C ALA A 421 8.96 20.30 -22.47
N ILE A 422 8.32 21.41 -22.13
CA ILE A 422 8.45 22.67 -22.88
C ILE A 422 9.90 23.12 -22.86
N GLY A 423 10.38 23.60 -24.03
CA GLY A 423 11.78 24.01 -24.21
C GLY A 423 12.78 22.88 -24.50
N LYS A 424 12.33 21.62 -24.55
CA LYS A 424 13.15 20.45 -24.97
C LYS A 424 12.86 19.95 -26.38
N GLY A 425 12.11 20.73 -27.15
CA GLY A 425 11.65 20.43 -28.49
C GLY A 425 10.24 20.96 -28.71
N ASP A 426 9.67 20.71 -29.87
CA ASP A 426 8.33 21.21 -30.22
C ASP A 426 7.25 20.51 -29.35
N VAL A 427 6.35 21.29 -28.80
CA VAL A 427 5.20 20.84 -28.03
C VAL A 427 3.90 21.17 -28.75
N VAL A 428 3.75 22.41 -29.21
CA VAL A 428 2.55 22.89 -29.91
C VAL A 428 2.62 22.50 -31.37
N ALA A 429 1.49 22.08 -31.96
CA ALA A 429 1.41 21.71 -33.37
C ALA A 429 1.59 22.96 -34.28
N SER A 430 2.12 22.73 -35.50
CA SER A 430 2.21 23.78 -36.52
C SER A 430 0.81 24.22 -36.96
N GLY A 431 0.64 25.50 -37.22
CA GLY A 431 -0.64 26.10 -37.61
C GLY A 431 -1.55 26.54 -36.44
N VAL A 432 -1.15 26.28 -35.20
CA VAL A 432 -1.88 26.74 -34.00
C VAL A 432 -1.64 28.23 -33.73
N ASN A 433 -0.40 28.68 -33.97
CA ASN A 433 -0.03 30.09 -33.77
C ASN A 433 1.03 30.51 -34.81
N GLU A 434 0.63 31.49 -35.66
CA GLU A 434 1.46 31.98 -36.76
C GLU A 434 2.80 32.58 -36.28
N GLU A 435 2.79 33.30 -35.16
CA GLU A 435 4.00 33.89 -34.60
C GLU A 435 4.99 32.81 -34.11
N LEU A 436 4.47 31.77 -33.49
CA LEU A 436 5.26 30.64 -33.06
C LEU A 436 5.92 29.92 -34.26
N ASP A 437 5.15 29.66 -35.29
CA ASP A 437 5.67 29.00 -36.50
C ASP A 437 6.77 29.85 -37.19
N ARG A 438 6.57 31.14 -37.28
CA ARG A 438 7.57 32.08 -37.80
C ARG A 438 8.85 32.08 -36.96
N LEU A 439 8.72 32.08 -35.61
CA LEU A 439 9.89 32.05 -34.74
C LEU A 439 10.66 30.72 -34.86
N ARG A 440 9.93 29.60 -35.01
CA ARG A 440 10.56 28.28 -35.27
C ARG A 440 11.30 28.23 -36.60
N GLU A 441 10.75 28.86 -37.65
CA GLU A 441 11.47 28.98 -38.93
C GLU A 441 12.77 29.73 -38.76
N ILE A 442 12.78 30.83 -38.02
CA ILE A 442 14.01 31.61 -37.73
C ILE A 442 15.00 30.74 -36.93
N SER A 443 14.56 30.05 -35.91
CA SER A 443 15.41 29.20 -35.08
C SER A 443 15.97 27.99 -35.86
N ARG A 444 15.17 27.33 -36.71
CA ARG A 444 15.59 26.19 -37.55
C ARG A 444 16.46 26.60 -38.72
N GLY A 445 16.17 27.73 -39.32
CA GLY A 445 16.93 28.35 -40.40
C GLY A 445 18.35 28.70 -39.97
N GLY A 446 18.59 28.81 -38.69
CA GLY A 446 19.88 29.12 -38.08
C GLY A 446 21.02 28.19 -38.49
N LYS A 447 20.76 26.90 -38.53
CA LYS A 447 21.80 25.95 -38.97
C LYS A 447 22.21 26.12 -40.43
N GLN A 448 21.25 26.35 -41.29
CA GLN A 448 21.51 26.58 -42.71
C GLN A 448 22.22 27.93 -42.94
N TYR A 449 21.81 28.94 -42.18
CA TYR A 449 22.47 30.25 -42.24
C TYR A 449 23.95 30.17 -41.83
N LEU A 450 24.27 29.46 -40.75
CA LEU A 450 25.63 29.25 -40.28
C LEU A 450 26.46 28.42 -41.28
N LEU A 451 25.85 27.40 -41.90
CA LEU A 451 26.53 26.67 -43.00
C LEU A 451 26.81 27.55 -44.20
N ASN A 452 25.86 28.36 -44.61
CA ASN A 452 26.05 29.33 -45.71
C ASN A 452 27.13 30.38 -45.36
N MET A 453 27.12 30.87 -44.09
CA MET A 453 28.15 31.76 -43.58
C MET A 453 29.53 31.07 -43.58
N GLN A 454 29.61 29.83 -43.11
CA GLN A 454 30.85 29.06 -43.13
C GLN A 454 31.40 28.92 -44.56
N GLN A 455 30.55 28.60 -45.51
CA GLN A 455 30.93 28.48 -46.93
C GLN A 455 31.39 29.83 -47.47
N ARG A 456 30.62 30.92 -47.26
CA ARG A 456 30.96 32.29 -47.69
C ARG A 456 32.32 32.73 -47.11
N GLU A 457 32.54 32.54 -45.81
CA GLU A 457 33.77 32.95 -45.18
C GLU A 457 34.96 32.04 -45.57
N THR A 458 34.69 30.76 -45.88
CA THR A 458 35.72 29.87 -46.46
C THR A 458 36.13 30.35 -47.85
N GLU A 459 35.19 30.73 -48.69
CA GLU A 459 35.46 31.28 -50.03
C GLU A 459 36.21 32.64 -49.96
N ARG A 460 35.78 33.53 -49.02
CA ARG A 460 36.37 34.85 -48.82
C ARG A 460 37.80 34.78 -48.32
N THR A 461 38.08 33.87 -47.38
CA THR A 461 39.41 33.78 -46.73
C THR A 461 40.33 32.76 -47.36
N GLY A 462 39.81 31.86 -48.20
CA GLY A 462 40.61 30.72 -48.75
C GLY A 462 41.03 29.72 -47.67
N ILE A 463 40.37 29.67 -46.50
CA ILE A 463 40.68 28.76 -45.37
C ILE A 463 39.74 27.57 -45.46
N SER A 464 40.13 26.50 -46.11
CA SER A 464 39.33 25.28 -46.28
C SER A 464 39.06 24.51 -44.98
N SER A 465 39.81 24.77 -43.93
CA SER A 465 39.67 24.14 -42.62
C SER A 465 38.86 24.96 -41.62
N LEU A 466 38.20 26.03 -42.04
CA LEU A 466 37.32 26.86 -41.21
C LEU A 466 36.13 26.07 -40.70
N LYS A 467 35.86 26.15 -39.40
CA LYS A 467 34.68 25.56 -38.79
C LYS A 467 33.93 26.57 -37.93
N ILE A 468 32.62 26.59 -38.04
CA ILE A 468 31.79 27.31 -37.10
C ILE A 468 31.36 26.33 -35.99
N GLY A 469 31.54 26.73 -34.74
CA GLY A 469 31.15 25.95 -33.57
C GLY A 469 30.44 26.84 -32.56
N TYR A 470 29.85 26.20 -31.55
CA TYR A 470 29.16 26.88 -30.44
C TYR A 470 29.84 26.53 -29.10
N ASN A 471 29.93 27.50 -28.22
CA ASN A 471 30.44 27.34 -26.86
C ASN A 471 29.53 28.11 -25.87
N ASN A 472 29.15 27.48 -24.80
CA ASN A 472 28.21 28.05 -23.78
C ASN A 472 28.75 29.35 -23.13
N VAL A 473 30.07 29.62 -23.20
CA VAL A 473 30.69 30.82 -22.60
C VAL A 473 30.78 31.99 -23.60
N PHE A 474 31.03 31.69 -24.88
CA PHE A 474 31.38 32.73 -25.91
C PHE A 474 30.37 32.78 -27.06
N GLY A 475 29.38 31.85 -27.07
CA GLY A 475 28.39 31.71 -28.16
C GLY A 475 28.99 31.05 -29.42
N TYR A 476 28.50 31.50 -30.61
CA TYR A 476 29.00 31.01 -31.87
C TYR A 476 30.37 31.59 -32.17
N TYR A 477 31.29 30.76 -32.71
CA TYR A 477 32.64 31.14 -33.05
C TYR A 477 33.12 30.49 -34.34
N ILE A 478 34.04 31.14 -35.02
CA ILE A 478 34.80 30.62 -36.14
C ILE A 478 36.12 30.07 -35.59
N GLU A 479 36.40 28.81 -35.84
CA GLU A 479 37.66 28.17 -35.44
C GLU A 479 38.60 28.08 -36.64
N VAL A 480 39.80 28.68 -36.50
CA VAL A 480 40.86 28.69 -37.52
C VAL A 480 42.10 28.05 -36.96
N ARG A 481 42.65 27.08 -37.67
CA ARG A 481 43.91 26.45 -37.27
C ARG A 481 45.09 27.45 -37.37
N ASN A 482 46.05 27.35 -36.45
CA ASN A 482 47.20 28.26 -36.40
C ASN A 482 47.97 28.35 -37.69
N ALA A 483 47.96 27.33 -38.56
CA ALA A 483 48.58 27.33 -39.91
C ALA A 483 47.99 28.36 -40.87
N HIS A 484 46.80 28.92 -40.62
CA HIS A 484 46.11 29.87 -41.51
C HIS A 484 45.81 31.21 -40.81
N LYS A 485 46.49 31.50 -39.69
CA LYS A 485 46.32 32.70 -38.89
C LYS A 485 46.52 34.00 -39.70
N ASP A 486 47.46 33.99 -40.58
CA ASP A 486 47.82 35.19 -41.43
C ASP A 486 46.76 35.50 -42.50
N LYS A 487 45.77 34.61 -42.68
CA LYS A 487 44.63 34.78 -43.61
C LYS A 487 43.36 35.29 -42.94
N VAL A 488 43.40 35.52 -41.64
CA VAL A 488 42.25 36.01 -40.89
C VAL A 488 41.97 37.45 -41.18
N PRO A 489 40.73 37.83 -41.58
CA PRO A 489 40.36 39.23 -41.85
C PRO A 489 40.45 40.10 -40.59
N GLU A 490 40.72 41.39 -40.73
CA GLU A 490 40.82 42.36 -39.63
C GLU A 490 39.47 42.60 -38.92
N ASP A 491 38.35 42.34 -39.59
CA ASP A 491 37.00 42.49 -39.07
C ASP A 491 36.58 41.35 -38.11
N TRP A 492 37.39 40.28 -37.95
CA TRP A 492 37.14 39.22 -37.01
C TRP A 492 37.76 39.52 -35.62
N ILE A 493 36.93 39.45 -34.60
CA ILE A 493 37.33 39.70 -33.22
C ILE A 493 37.82 38.39 -32.59
N ARG A 494 39.08 38.32 -32.19
CA ARG A 494 39.64 37.16 -31.51
C ARG A 494 39.08 37.04 -30.08
N LYS A 495 38.55 35.89 -29.72
CA LYS A 495 37.98 35.58 -28.40
C LYS A 495 38.77 34.59 -27.55
N GLN A 496 39.38 33.59 -28.20
CA GLN A 496 40.14 32.57 -27.49
C GLN A 496 41.28 32.05 -28.35
N THR A 497 42.45 31.84 -27.72
CA THR A 497 43.61 31.16 -28.30
C THR A 497 43.70 29.76 -27.69
N LEU A 498 43.72 28.73 -28.52
CA LEU A 498 43.94 27.33 -28.17
C LEU A 498 45.35 26.90 -28.65
N VAL A 499 45.77 25.74 -28.23
CA VAL A 499 47.12 25.19 -28.59
C VAL A 499 47.27 25.06 -30.11
N ASN A 500 46.25 24.64 -30.84
CA ASN A 500 46.30 24.33 -32.28
C ASN A 500 45.35 25.19 -33.13
N ALA A 501 44.60 26.11 -32.55
CA ALA A 501 43.62 26.94 -33.26
C ALA A 501 43.34 28.24 -32.49
N GLU A 502 42.82 29.25 -33.21
CA GLU A 502 42.24 30.44 -32.60
C GLU A 502 40.75 30.52 -32.92
N ARG A 503 40.01 31.12 -32.01
CA ARG A 503 38.57 31.30 -32.13
C ARG A 503 38.21 32.75 -32.25
N TYR A 504 37.43 33.05 -33.30
CA TYR A 504 37.03 34.37 -33.67
C TYR A 504 35.49 34.52 -33.71
N ILE A 505 34.99 35.72 -33.60
CA ILE A 505 33.59 36.07 -33.81
C ILE A 505 33.51 37.26 -34.75
N THR A 506 32.41 37.32 -35.50
CA THR A 506 32.07 38.48 -36.33
C THR A 506 30.90 39.23 -35.66
N GLN A 507 30.71 40.51 -36.05
CA GLN A 507 29.55 41.27 -35.59
C GLN A 507 28.27 40.64 -36.09
N GLU A 508 28.24 40.16 -37.33
CA GLU A 508 27.10 39.43 -37.92
C GLU A 508 26.73 38.18 -37.13
N MET A 509 27.74 37.41 -36.64
CA MET A 509 27.47 36.26 -35.76
C MET A 509 26.84 36.66 -34.43
N LYS A 510 27.26 37.76 -33.85
CA LYS A 510 26.69 38.25 -32.60
C LYS A 510 25.22 38.70 -32.77
N ASP A 511 24.96 39.45 -33.83
CA ASP A 511 23.62 39.96 -34.11
C ASP A 511 22.68 38.78 -34.40
N TYR A 512 23.16 37.78 -35.11
CA TYR A 512 22.43 36.57 -35.40
C TYR A 512 22.18 35.71 -34.14
N GLU A 513 23.19 35.52 -33.30
CA GLU A 513 23.08 34.84 -32.02
C GLU A 513 22.01 35.49 -31.12
N GLN A 514 22.00 36.81 -31.04
CA GLN A 514 21.03 37.57 -30.29
C GLN A 514 19.59 37.38 -30.84
N GLN A 515 19.46 37.27 -32.19
CA GLN A 515 18.16 36.97 -32.80
C GLN A 515 17.70 35.55 -32.50
N ILE A 516 18.56 34.52 -32.50
CA ILE A 516 18.24 33.14 -32.17
C ILE A 516 17.84 33.01 -30.69
N LEU A 517 18.64 33.55 -29.79
CA LEU A 517 18.36 33.50 -28.34
C LEU A 517 17.04 34.22 -28.03
N SER A 518 16.79 35.39 -28.63
CA SER A 518 15.55 36.09 -28.50
C SER A 518 14.34 35.29 -29.06
N ALA A 519 14.55 34.54 -30.16
CA ALA A 519 13.53 33.69 -30.74
C ALA A 519 13.25 32.47 -29.85
N GLU A 520 14.26 31.82 -29.29
CA GLU A 520 14.11 30.66 -28.37
C GLU A 520 13.37 31.05 -27.08
N ASP A 521 13.73 32.20 -26.47
CA ASP A 521 13.02 32.71 -25.28
C ASP A 521 11.52 33.01 -25.60
N LYS A 522 11.24 33.59 -26.77
CA LYS A 522 9.87 33.84 -27.21
C LYS A 522 9.10 32.56 -27.55
N ILE A 523 9.74 31.58 -28.19
CA ILE A 523 9.15 30.26 -28.45
C ILE A 523 8.76 29.62 -27.12
N TYR A 524 9.66 29.58 -26.14
CA TYR A 524 9.39 29.03 -24.82
C TYR A 524 8.20 29.72 -24.13
N ALA A 525 8.15 31.07 -24.18
CA ALA A 525 7.08 31.84 -23.56
C ALA A 525 5.71 31.59 -24.25
N LEU A 526 5.68 31.56 -25.60
CA LEU A 526 4.46 31.28 -26.37
C LEU A 526 3.98 29.84 -26.16
N GLU A 527 4.88 28.85 -26.24
CA GLU A 527 4.53 27.45 -25.99
C GLU A 527 4.01 27.23 -24.56
N SER A 528 4.64 27.89 -23.58
CA SER A 528 4.21 27.82 -22.16
C SER A 528 2.81 28.44 -21.99
N ALA A 529 2.52 29.55 -22.66
CA ALA A 529 1.22 30.20 -22.58
C ALA A 529 0.11 29.36 -23.25
N ILE A 530 0.36 28.82 -24.45
CA ILE A 530 -0.59 27.97 -25.18
C ILE A 530 -0.84 26.67 -24.41
N TYR A 531 0.22 26.03 -23.93
CA TYR A 531 0.12 24.81 -23.13
C TYR A 531 -0.61 25.06 -21.81
N GLY A 532 -0.32 26.15 -21.11
CA GLY A 532 -1.00 26.53 -19.87
C GLY A 532 -2.49 26.78 -20.10
N ALA A 533 -2.89 27.42 -21.20
CA ALA A 533 -4.29 27.58 -21.57
C ALA A 533 -4.98 26.23 -21.84
N LEU A 534 -4.29 25.29 -22.50
CA LEU A 534 -4.81 23.94 -22.72
C LEU A 534 -5.00 23.18 -21.40
N VAL A 535 -4.01 23.23 -20.49
CA VAL A 535 -4.13 22.60 -19.16
C VAL A 535 -5.29 23.20 -18.37
N SER A 536 -5.53 24.51 -18.44
CA SER A 536 -6.69 25.14 -17.79
C SER A 536 -8.02 24.59 -18.30
N LYS A 537 -8.15 24.32 -19.61
CA LYS A 537 -9.36 23.69 -20.18
C LYS A 537 -9.52 22.23 -19.70
N ILE A 538 -8.40 21.48 -19.58
CA ILE A 538 -8.43 20.14 -19.01
C ILE A 538 -8.93 20.21 -17.56
N GLN A 539 -8.49 21.21 -16.78
CA GLN A 539 -8.93 21.42 -15.39
C GLN A 539 -10.45 21.65 -15.27
N GLU A 540 -11.08 22.33 -16.23
CA GLU A 540 -12.53 22.48 -16.27
C GLU A 540 -13.28 21.15 -16.43
N SER A 541 -12.64 20.16 -17.06
CA SER A 541 -13.23 18.85 -17.37
C SER A 541 -12.92 17.78 -16.33
N ILE A 542 -12.20 18.08 -15.24
CA ILE A 542 -11.74 17.09 -14.23
C ILE A 542 -12.90 16.25 -13.71
N ARG A 543 -14.04 16.84 -13.35
CA ARG A 543 -15.19 16.12 -12.79
C ARG A 543 -15.78 15.08 -13.75
N SER A 544 -15.92 15.44 -15.03
CA SER A 544 -16.45 14.52 -16.04
C SER A 544 -15.48 13.40 -16.36
N ILE A 545 -14.17 13.70 -16.40
CA ILE A 545 -13.13 12.69 -16.63
C ILE A 545 -13.03 11.74 -15.45
N GLN A 546 -13.11 12.22 -14.20
CA GLN A 546 -13.14 11.34 -13.01
C GLN A 546 -14.40 10.47 -12.95
N ALA A 547 -15.57 10.99 -13.37
CA ALA A 547 -16.77 10.17 -13.49
C ALA A 547 -16.59 9.06 -14.52
N ASN A 548 -16.01 9.36 -15.68
CA ASN A 548 -15.68 8.37 -16.71
C ASN A 548 -14.64 7.35 -16.19
N SER A 549 -13.62 7.81 -15.46
CA SER A 549 -12.62 6.94 -14.83
C SER A 549 -13.27 5.90 -13.91
N ALA A 550 -14.21 6.32 -13.06
CA ALA A 550 -14.93 5.42 -12.16
C ALA A 550 -15.78 4.38 -12.91
N ILE A 551 -16.37 4.74 -14.04
CA ILE A 551 -17.13 3.81 -14.89
C ILE A 551 -16.19 2.81 -15.56
N VAL A 552 -15.09 3.29 -16.14
CA VAL A 552 -14.07 2.45 -16.78
C VAL A 552 -13.45 1.50 -15.78
N ALA A 553 -13.14 1.95 -14.56
CA ALA A 553 -12.61 1.09 -13.50
C ALA A 553 -13.57 -0.04 -13.14
N LYS A 554 -14.89 0.24 -13.02
CA LYS A 554 -15.91 -0.80 -12.78
C LYS A 554 -15.98 -1.80 -13.94
N LEU A 555 -15.95 -1.29 -15.17
CA LEU A 555 -15.99 -2.11 -16.37
C LEU A 555 -14.76 -3.03 -16.44
N ASP A 556 -13.59 -2.49 -16.13
CA ASP A 556 -12.32 -3.21 -16.13
C ASP A 556 -12.30 -4.37 -15.12
N VAL A 557 -12.74 -4.11 -13.88
CA VAL A 557 -12.85 -5.17 -12.86
C VAL A 557 -13.81 -6.28 -13.31
N LEU A 558 -14.97 -5.91 -13.86
CA LEU A 558 -15.98 -6.90 -14.29
C LEU A 558 -15.54 -7.69 -15.54
N ALA A 559 -14.81 -7.05 -16.46
CA ALA A 559 -14.14 -7.71 -17.56
C ALA A 559 -13.04 -8.67 -17.07
N GLY A 560 -12.23 -8.25 -16.10
CA GLY A 560 -11.23 -9.10 -15.46
C GLY A 560 -11.85 -10.31 -14.74
N PHE A 561 -12.99 -10.16 -14.08
CA PHE A 561 -13.72 -11.30 -13.49
C PHE A 561 -14.25 -12.27 -14.56
N ALA A 562 -14.66 -11.77 -15.71
CA ALA A 562 -15.09 -12.63 -16.81
C ALA A 562 -13.91 -13.41 -17.39
N GLU A 563 -12.76 -12.80 -17.59
CA GLU A 563 -11.53 -13.46 -18.02
C GLU A 563 -11.11 -14.54 -17.04
N LEU A 564 -11.04 -14.20 -15.73
CA LEU A 564 -10.72 -15.15 -14.65
C LEU A 564 -11.67 -16.35 -14.65
N ALA A 565 -12.98 -16.11 -14.85
CA ALA A 565 -13.98 -17.15 -14.89
C ALA A 565 -13.81 -18.08 -16.09
N LEU A 566 -13.45 -17.55 -17.25
CA LEU A 566 -13.20 -18.34 -18.47
C LEU A 566 -11.90 -19.15 -18.39
N GLU A 567 -10.85 -18.60 -17.81
CA GLU A 567 -9.55 -19.26 -17.64
C GLU A 567 -9.66 -20.42 -16.64
N ASN A 568 -10.30 -20.19 -15.48
CA ASN A 568 -10.31 -21.14 -14.37
C ASN A 568 -11.62 -21.90 -14.20
N ARG A 569 -12.54 -21.79 -15.15
CA ARG A 569 -13.85 -22.49 -15.11
C ARG A 569 -14.61 -22.18 -13.82
N TYR A 570 -14.76 -20.89 -13.50
CA TYR A 570 -15.56 -20.45 -12.36
C TYR A 570 -17.05 -20.38 -12.73
N CYS A 571 -17.91 -20.72 -11.77
CA CYS A 571 -19.36 -20.66 -11.96
C CYS A 571 -19.96 -19.36 -11.41
N ARG A 572 -21.10 -18.96 -11.98
CA ARG A 572 -21.91 -17.88 -11.43
C ARG A 572 -22.50 -18.30 -10.08
N PRO A 573 -22.25 -17.59 -8.97
CA PRO A 573 -22.87 -17.89 -7.69
C PRO A 573 -24.32 -17.38 -7.65
N GLU A 574 -25.15 -18.03 -6.83
CA GLU A 574 -26.51 -17.58 -6.48
C GLU A 574 -26.51 -17.04 -5.06
N VAL A 575 -26.38 -15.72 -4.90
CA VAL A 575 -26.47 -15.06 -3.58
C VAL A 575 -27.88 -14.55 -3.35
N ASN A 576 -28.47 -14.90 -2.20
CA ASN A 576 -29.86 -14.61 -1.88
C ASN A 576 -30.04 -14.10 -0.43
N SER A 577 -31.27 -13.85 0.00
CA SER A 577 -31.58 -13.40 1.35
C SER A 577 -31.66 -14.50 2.39
N GLY A 578 -31.53 -15.79 2.00
CA GLY A 578 -31.50 -16.93 2.89
C GLY A 578 -30.34 -16.93 3.90
N LEU A 579 -30.23 -18.02 4.64
CA LEU A 579 -29.23 -18.22 5.68
C LEU A 579 -28.38 -19.49 5.49
N SER A 580 -28.59 -20.24 4.42
CA SER A 580 -27.81 -21.43 4.10
C SER A 580 -26.58 -21.10 3.28
N LEU A 581 -25.57 -21.96 3.31
CA LEU A 581 -24.40 -21.97 2.45
C LEU A 581 -24.28 -23.36 1.82
N GLU A 582 -24.34 -23.46 0.51
CA GLU A 582 -24.15 -24.69 -0.26
C GLU A 582 -23.11 -24.44 -1.34
N ILE A 583 -21.98 -25.12 -1.28
CA ILE A 583 -20.89 -25.09 -2.27
C ILE A 583 -20.69 -26.51 -2.75
N LYS A 584 -20.77 -26.76 -4.05
CA LYS A 584 -20.47 -28.05 -4.69
C LYS A 584 -19.17 -27.97 -5.47
N ALA A 585 -18.31 -28.96 -5.26
CA ALA A 585 -16.99 -29.05 -5.88
C ALA A 585 -16.17 -27.75 -5.76
N GLY A 586 -16.18 -27.14 -4.57
CA GLY A 586 -15.41 -25.93 -4.30
C GLY A 586 -13.90 -26.17 -4.42
N ARG A 587 -13.16 -25.20 -4.94
CA ARG A 587 -11.70 -25.21 -5.13
C ARG A 587 -11.09 -23.98 -4.48
N HIS A 588 -9.82 -24.06 -4.12
CA HIS A 588 -9.11 -22.93 -3.54
C HIS A 588 -8.48 -22.05 -4.63
N PRO A 589 -8.91 -20.79 -4.79
CA PRO A 589 -8.54 -19.96 -5.95
C PRO A 589 -7.03 -19.76 -6.12
N VAL A 590 -6.28 -19.67 -5.01
CA VAL A 590 -4.83 -19.45 -5.04
C VAL A 590 -4.10 -20.78 -5.22
N ILE A 591 -4.46 -21.82 -4.45
CA ILE A 591 -3.73 -23.09 -4.51
C ILE A 591 -3.87 -23.74 -5.87
N GLU A 592 -5.07 -23.71 -6.49
CA GLU A 592 -5.28 -24.33 -7.82
C GLU A 592 -4.42 -23.69 -8.92
N THR A 593 -4.12 -22.39 -8.82
CA THR A 593 -3.27 -21.69 -9.80
C THR A 593 -1.78 -21.94 -9.61
N LEU A 594 -1.38 -22.37 -8.41
CA LEU A 594 0.03 -22.67 -8.08
C LEU A 594 0.39 -24.15 -8.26
N MET A 595 -0.59 -25.00 -8.60
CA MET A 595 -0.34 -26.42 -8.82
C MET A 595 0.48 -26.66 -10.09
N ARG A 596 1.25 -27.73 -10.08
CA ARG A 596 2.09 -28.09 -11.24
C ARG A 596 1.22 -28.54 -12.41
N PRO A 597 1.66 -28.33 -13.65
CA PRO A 597 0.94 -28.87 -14.81
C PRO A 597 0.73 -30.38 -14.68
N GLY A 598 -0.53 -30.83 -14.76
CA GLY A 598 -0.94 -32.22 -14.60
C GLY A 598 -1.36 -32.63 -13.17
N GLU A 599 -1.23 -31.76 -12.18
CA GLU A 599 -1.85 -31.94 -10.86
C GLU A 599 -3.20 -31.22 -10.85
N GLU A 600 -4.24 -31.88 -10.34
CA GLU A 600 -5.57 -31.27 -10.17
C GLU A 600 -5.89 -31.05 -8.70
N TYR A 601 -6.52 -29.92 -8.42
CA TYR A 601 -7.03 -29.64 -7.07
C TYR A 601 -8.21 -30.57 -6.75
N VAL A 602 -8.23 -31.17 -5.58
CA VAL A 602 -9.34 -32.05 -5.16
C VAL A 602 -10.50 -31.20 -4.66
N PRO A 603 -11.59 -31.10 -5.42
CA PRO A 603 -12.72 -30.25 -5.06
C PRO A 603 -13.54 -30.84 -3.91
N ASN A 604 -14.12 -29.98 -3.06
CA ASN A 604 -14.89 -30.39 -1.91
C ASN A 604 -16.25 -29.69 -1.83
N ASP A 605 -17.23 -30.41 -1.30
CA ASP A 605 -18.57 -29.92 -1.05
C ASP A 605 -18.65 -29.39 0.40
N VAL A 606 -19.29 -28.25 0.59
CA VAL A 606 -19.52 -27.68 1.91
C VAL A 606 -20.98 -27.22 2.00
N MET A 607 -21.68 -27.70 3.00
CA MET A 607 -23.04 -27.28 3.32
C MET A 607 -23.11 -26.79 4.76
N LEU A 608 -23.71 -25.63 4.99
CA LEU A 608 -23.98 -25.09 6.33
C LEU A 608 -25.37 -24.43 6.33
N ASP A 609 -26.11 -24.62 7.41
CA ASP A 609 -27.39 -23.97 7.64
C ASP A 609 -27.49 -23.47 9.12
N ASN A 610 -28.59 -22.88 9.50
CA ASN A 610 -28.77 -22.37 10.86
C ASN A 610 -29.44 -23.36 11.80
N LYS A 611 -29.74 -24.59 11.37
CA LYS A 611 -30.59 -25.56 12.13
C LYS A 611 -29.96 -26.93 12.26
N ASN A 612 -29.68 -27.56 11.13
CA ASN A 612 -29.29 -28.97 11.11
C ASN A 612 -27.77 -29.18 10.97
N GLN A 613 -27.09 -28.21 10.37
CA GLN A 613 -25.65 -28.23 10.14
C GLN A 613 -25.04 -26.82 10.26
N GLN A 614 -25.19 -26.26 11.47
CA GLN A 614 -24.65 -24.93 11.78
C GLN A 614 -23.14 -24.96 11.93
N ILE A 615 -22.63 -26.03 12.57
CA ILE A 615 -21.22 -26.20 12.89
C ILE A 615 -20.73 -27.52 12.30
N ILE A 616 -19.69 -27.46 11.48
CA ILE A 616 -18.94 -28.63 11.05
C ILE A 616 -17.68 -28.74 11.89
N ILE A 617 -17.54 -29.82 12.64
CA ILE A 617 -16.27 -30.20 13.28
C ILE A 617 -15.49 -31.00 12.28
N LEU A 618 -14.33 -30.49 11.89
CA LEU A 618 -13.45 -31.07 10.87
C LEU A 618 -12.22 -31.71 11.53
N THR A 619 -12.19 -33.05 11.54
CA THR A 619 -11.06 -33.81 12.06
C THR A 619 -10.16 -34.34 10.93
N GLY A 620 -8.94 -34.75 11.25
CA GLY A 620 -8.01 -35.34 10.31
C GLY A 620 -6.56 -34.95 10.59
N PRO A 621 -5.60 -35.61 9.95
CA PRO A 621 -4.19 -35.35 10.18
C PRO A 621 -3.77 -33.96 9.69
N ASN A 622 -2.64 -33.48 10.25
CA ASN A 622 -2.00 -32.29 9.70
C ASN A 622 -1.51 -32.61 8.28
N MET A 623 -1.45 -31.62 7.40
CA MET A 623 -1.17 -31.76 5.97
C MET A 623 -2.31 -32.40 5.12
N SER A 624 -3.44 -32.79 5.71
CA SER A 624 -4.58 -33.31 4.94
C SER A 624 -5.35 -32.26 4.16
N GLY A 625 -5.11 -30.95 4.42
CA GLY A 625 -5.76 -29.83 3.74
C GLY A 625 -6.92 -29.21 4.51
N LYS A 626 -7.07 -29.45 5.82
CA LYS A 626 -8.13 -28.82 6.67
C LYS A 626 -8.12 -27.29 6.55
N SER A 627 -6.99 -26.66 6.82
CA SER A 627 -6.84 -25.20 6.75
C SER A 627 -7.11 -24.64 5.35
N ALA A 628 -6.71 -25.38 4.30
CA ALA A 628 -7.00 -25.02 2.92
C ALA A 628 -8.51 -25.05 2.62
N LEU A 629 -9.24 -26.04 3.14
CA LEU A 629 -10.71 -26.13 3.01
C LEU A 629 -11.42 -24.97 3.72
N LEU A 630 -10.97 -24.61 4.92
CA LEU A 630 -11.53 -23.46 5.64
C LEU A 630 -11.34 -22.18 4.80
N ARG A 631 -10.11 -21.89 4.42
CA ARG A 631 -9.78 -20.70 3.60
C ARG A 631 -10.54 -20.70 2.29
N GLN A 632 -10.59 -21.85 1.57
CA GLN A 632 -11.37 -22.02 0.34
C GLN A 632 -12.82 -21.54 0.50
N THR A 633 -13.49 -21.97 1.60
CA THR A 633 -14.88 -21.62 1.84
C THR A 633 -15.05 -20.10 2.03
N ALA A 634 -14.19 -19.46 2.82
CA ALA A 634 -14.24 -18.02 3.01
C ALA A 634 -13.93 -17.25 1.71
N LEU A 635 -12.93 -17.69 0.95
CA LEU A 635 -12.55 -17.05 -0.31
C LEU A 635 -13.64 -17.17 -1.38
N ILE A 636 -14.36 -18.28 -1.45
CA ILE A 636 -15.52 -18.44 -2.35
C ILE A 636 -16.62 -17.44 -1.97
N VAL A 637 -16.95 -17.31 -0.68
CA VAL A 637 -17.93 -16.33 -0.20
C VAL A 637 -17.46 -14.90 -0.50
N LEU A 638 -16.20 -14.59 -0.22
CA LEU A 638 -15.60 -13.29 -0.48
C LEU A 638 -15.67 -12.92 -1.98
N LEU A 639 -15.24 -13.82 -2.86
CA LEU A 639 -15.29 -13.64 -4.32
C LEU A 639 -16.72 -13.36 -4.78
N ALA A 640 -17.70 -14.14 -4.31
CA ALA A 640 -19.08 -13.86 -4.63
C ALA A 640 -19.52 -12.46 -4.15
N GLN A 641 -19.22 -12.07 -2.91
CA GLN A 641 -19.65 -10.78 -2.36
C GLN A 641 -18.88 -9.56 -2.89
N ILE A 642 -17.87 -9.76 -3.74
CA ILE A 642 -17.32 -8.69 -4.58
C ILE A 642 -17.92 -8.67 -5.99
N GLY A 643 -18.76 -9.66 -6.36
CA GLY A 643 -19.43 -9.76 -7.67
C GLY A 643 -18.65 -10.58 -8.69
N SER A 644 -17.67 -11.37 -8.29
CA SER A 644 -16.95 -12.33 -9.13
C SER A 644 -17.68 -13.66 -9.23
N PHE A 645 -17.44 -14.41 -10.32
CA PHE A 645 -17.72 -15.83 -10.34
C PHE A 645 -16.75 -16.56 -9.41
N VAL A 646 -17.10 -17.79 -9.02
CA VAL A 646 -16.42 -18.51 -7.95
C VAL A 646 -15.86 -19.87 -8.39
N PRO A 647 -14.74 -20.34 -7.81
CA PRO A 647 -14.12 -21.62 -8.11
C PRO A 647 -14.95 -22.80 -7.54
N ALA A 648 -16.06 -23.11 -8.17
CA ALA A 648 -16.95 -24.21 -7.81
C ALA A 648 -17.74 -24.67 -9.01
N ASP A 649 -18.40 -25.86 -8.93
CA ASP A 649 -19.38 -26.27 -9.93
C ASP A 649 -20.73 -25.56 -9.71
N SER A 650 -21.09 -25.34 -8.43
CA SER A 650 -22.20 -24.48 -8.05
C SER A 650 -21.99 -23.90 -6.66
N ALA A 651 -22.45 -22.68 -6.44
CA ALA A 651 -22.45 -22.03 -5.14
C ALA A 651 -23.76 -21.28 -4.94
N LYS A 652 -24.46 -21.60 -3.86
CA LYS A 652 -25.74 -20.99 -3.50
C LYS A 652 -25.76 -20.67 -2.00
N PHE A 653 -25.92 -19.40 -1.65
CA PHE A 653 -25.92 -19.01 -0.26
C PHE A 653 -26.60 -17.66 0.02
N GLY A 654 -27.00 -17.48 1.27
CA GLY A 654 -27.42 -16.19 1.79
C GLY A 654 -26.21 -15.28 1.99
N TRP A 655 -26.34 -13.98 1.72
CA TRP A 655 -25.28 -13.02 1.95
C TRP A 655 -24.79 -13.04 3.42
N PHE A 656 -23.51 -12.86 3.62
CA PHE A 656 -22.83 -12.76 4.91
C PHE A 656 -22.55 -11.30 5.25
N ASP A 657 -22.70 -10.95 6.54
CA ASP A 657 -22.36 -9.63 7.06
C ASP A 657 -20.96 -9.60 7.69
N LYS A 658 -20.43 -10.79 8.05
CA LYS A 658 -19.14 -10.93 8.71
C LYS A 658 -18.46 -12.22 8.31
N ILE A 659 -17.15 -12.13 8.10
CA ILE A 659 -16.28 -13.30 7.93
C ILE A 659 -15.18 -13.20 8.99
N PHE A 660 -15.04 -14.26 9.78
CA PHE A 660 -14.04 -14.38 10.81
C PHE A 660 -13.15 -15.59 10.57
N THR A 661 -11.87 -15.41 10.71
CA THR A 661 -10.93 -16.53 10.62
C THR A 661 -9.93 -16.51 11.77
N ARG A 662 -9.74 -17.67 12.37
CA ARG A 662 -8.61 -17.96 13.23
C ARG A 662 -7.90 -19.18 12.66
N VAL A 663 -6.89 -18.96 11.82
CA VAL A 663 -6.15 -20.00 11.07
C VAL A 663 -4.66 -19.76 11.22
N GLY A 664 -3.94 -20.78 11.72
CA GLY A 664 -2.48 -20.74 11.87
C GLY A 664 -1.99 -20.03 13.14
N ALA A 665 -0.79 -20.36 13.60
CA ALA A 665 -0.08 -19.66 14.65
C ALA A 665 0.75 -18.53 14.03
N SER A 666 0.43 -17.29 14.37
CA SER A 666 1.30 -16.15 14.03
C SER A 666 2.12 -15.80 15.26
N ASP A 667 3.40 -16.17 15.26
CA ASP A 667 4.34 -15.72 16.28
C ASP A 667 4.60 -14.22 16.12
N ASN A 668 4.01 -13.43 17.00
CA ASN A 668 4.30 -12.01 17.07
C ASN A 668 5.36 -11.74 18.14
N ILE A 669 6.58 -12.21 17.89
CA ILE A 669 7.73 -12.13 18.79
C ILE A 669 8.03 -10.66 19.18
N SER A 670 7.66 -9.70 18.33
CA SER A 670 7.95 -8.27 18.53
C SER A 670 7.20 -7.62 19.70
N ARG A 671 6.08 -8.20 20.18
CA ARG A 671 5.30 -7.67 21.31
C ARG A 671 5.46 -8.46 22.61
N GLY A 672 6.22 -9.56 22.60
CA GLY A 672 6.40 -10.40 23.79
C GLY A 672 5.10 -11.06 24.29
N GLU A 673 4.04 -11.06 23.50
CA GLU A 673 2.77 -11.70 23.84
C GLU A 673 2.87 -13.22 23.58
N SER A 674 2.37 -14.03 24.51
CA SER A 674 2.26 -15.48 24.31
C SER A 674 1.34 -15.78 23.12
N THR A 675 1.75 -16.70 22.24
CA THR A 675 0.93 -17.16 21.09
C THR A 675 -0.48 -17.58 21.52
N PHE A 676 -0.60 -18.19 22.69
CA PHE A 676 -1.89 -18.57 23.28
C PHE A 676 -2.73 -17.35 23.69
N MET A 677 -2.12 -16.29 24.23
CA MET A 677 -2.85 -15.07 24.58
C MET A 677 -3.40 -14.36 23.33
N VAL A 678 -2.61 -14.30 22.26
CA VAL A 678 -3.05 -13.75 20.96
C VAL A 678 -4.22 -14.59 20.42
N GLU A 679 -4.12 -15.92 20.48
CA GLU A 679 -5.19 -16.83 20.08
C GLU A 679 -6.50 -16.56 20.85
N MET A 680 -6.41 -16.39 22.17
CA MET A 680 -7.58 -16.10 23.01
C MET A 680 -8.17 -14.71 22.74
N LEU A 681 -7.35 -13.70 22.48
CA LEU A 681 -7.83 -12.37 22.12
C LEU A 681 -8.56 -12.37 20.76
N GLU A 682 -8.00 -13.03 19.74
CA GLU A 682 -8.64 -13.20 18.43
C GLU A 682 -9.99 -13.94 18.58
N THR A 683 -10.01 -15.04 19.31
CA THR A 683 -11.22 -15.84 19.55
C THR A 683 -12.27 -15.05 20.33
N SER A 684 -11.87 -14.32 21.36
CA SER A 684 -12.76 -13.46 22.15
C SER A 684 -13.42 -12.38 21.27
N MET A 685 -12.64 -11.76 20.39
CA MET A 685 -13.17 -10.76 19.46
C MET A 685 -14.22 -11.37 18.51
N ILE A 686 -13.97 -12.56 18.00
CA ILE A 686 -14.92 -13.30 17.17
C ILE A 686 -16.21 -13.53 17.93
N LEU A 687 -16.14 -14.14 19.14
CA LEU A 687 -17.31 -14.53 19.93
C LEU A 687 -18.21 -13.33 20.31
N HIS A 688 -17.62 -12.17 20.61
CA HIS A 688 -18.39 -10.96 20.94
C HIS A 688 -19.08 -10.32 19.73
N ASN A 689 -18.64 -10.62 18.50
CA ASN A 689 -19.13 -9.98 17.28
C ASN A 689 -20.00 -10.88 16.40
N LEU A 690 -20.43 -12.03 16.88
CA LEU A 690 -21.27 -12.98 16.12
C LEU A 690 -22.63 -12.41 15.74
N SER A 691 -23.07 -12.75 14.53
CA SER A 691 -24.42 -12.50 14.01
C SER A 691 -24.99 -13.77 13.36
N GLU A 692 -26.26 -13.78 13.03
CA GLU A 692 -26.89 -14.90 12.28
C GLU A 692 -26.32 -15.11 10.87
N ARG A 693 -25.65 -14.08 10.33
CA ARG A 693 -25.03 -14.05 9.01
C ARG A 693 -23.50 -14.12 9.04
N SER A 694 -22.93 -14.45 10.19
CA SER A 694 -21.48 -14.63 10.32
C SER A 694 -21.04 -15.98 9.74
N LEU A 695 -19.91 -15.95 9.03
CA LEU A 695 -19.11 -17.12 8.67
C LEU A 695 -17.87 -17.17 9.56
N VAL A 696 -17.69 -18.25 10.30
CA VAL A 696 -16.63 -18.41 11.30
C VAL A 696 -15.75 -19.60 10.93
N LEU A 697 -14.46 -19.40 10.87
CA LEU A 697 -13.46 -20.41 10.50
C LEU A 697 -12.43 -20.50 11.61
N LEU A 698 -12.46 -21.58 12.38
CA LEU A 698 -11.58 -21.82 13.51
C LEU A 698 -10.68 -23.02 13.22
N ASP A 699 -9.37 -22.84 13.30
CA ASP A 699 -8.39 -23.88 13.04
C ASP A 699 -7.49 -24.11 14.26
N GLU A 700 -7.53 -25.31 14.78
CA GLU A 700 -6.68 -25.83 15.85
C GLU A 700 -6.65 -24.96 17.13
N ILE A 701 -7.80 -24.51 17.58
CA ILE A 701 -7.96 -23.72 18.82
C ILE A 701 -7.55 -24.57 20.03
N GLY A 702 -6.84 -23.95 20.98
CA GLY A 702 -6.40 -24.58 22.23
C GLY A 702 -5.04 -25.26 22.14
N ARG A 703 -4.28 -25.08 21.06
CA ARG A 703 -3.00 -25.76 20.84
C ARG A 703 -1.84 -25.19 21.68
N GLY A 704 -1.96 -23.95 22.13
CA GLY A 704 -0.93 -23.22 22.87
C GLY A 704 -0.89 -23.48 24.38
N THR A 705 -1.71 -24.42 24.90
CA THR A 705 -1.81 -24.75 26.36
C THR A 705 -1.80 -26.26 26.60
N SER A 706 -2.08 -26.72 27.85
CA SER A 706 -2.19 -28.15 28.15
C SER A 706 -3.34 -28.79 27.36
N THR A 707 -3.21 -30.08 27.02
CA THR A 707 -4.18 -30.80 26.19
C THR A 707 -5.61 -30.70 26.74
N TYR A 708 -5.78 -30.89 28.06
CA TYR A 708 -7.09 -30.85 28.71
C TYR A 708 -7.69 -29.43 28.74
N ASP A 709 -6.88 -28.40 29.01
CA ASP A 709 -7.34 -27.01 28.98
C ASP A 709 -7.73 -26.60 27.55
N GLY A 710 -6.88 -26.92 26.57
CA GLY A 710 -7.13 -26.62 25.16
C GLY A 710 -8.41 -27.28 24.65
N MET A 711 -8.61 -28.56 24.95
CA MET A 711 -9.82 -29.32 24.61
C MET A 711 -11.06 -28.73 25.29
N SER A 712 -10.95 -28.37 26.57
CA SER A 712 -12.07 -27.78 27.34
C SER A 712 -12.50 -26.43 26.77
N ILE A 713 -11.53 -25.57 26.39
CA ILE A 713 -11.77 -24.28 25.75
C ILE A 713 -12.38 -24.49 24.37
N ALA A 714 -11.83 -25.38 23.55
CA ALA A 714 -12.33 -25.67 22.21
C ALA A 714 -13.79 -26.16 22.26
N ARG A 715 -14.12 -27.06 23.21
CA ARG A 715 -15.47 -27.53 23.42
C ARG A 715 -16.41 -26.40 23.84
N ALA A 716 -16.03 -25.61 24.82
CA ALA A 716 -16.85 -24.50 25.31
C ALA A 716 -17.11 -23.44 24.20
N ILE A 717 -16.15 -23.22 23.30
CA ILE A 717 -16.33 -22.31 22.14
C ILE A 717 -17.38 -22.87 21.18
N VAL A 718 -17.36 -24.16 20.85
CA VAL A 718 -18.36 -24.81 19.99
C VAL A 718 -19.74 -24.71 20.61
N GLU A 719 -19.85 -25.06 21.90
CA GLU A 719 -21.09 -24.95 22.66
C GLU A 719 -21.64 -23.51 22.69
N TYR A 720 -20.77 -22.54 22.97
CA TYR A 720 -21.13 -21.12 22.97
C TYR A 720 -21.62 -20.65 21.60
N ILE A 721 -20.93 -21.00 20.51
CA ILE A 721 -21.36 -20.64 19.16
C ILE A 721 -22.71 -21.27 18.82
N HIS A 722 -22.96 -22.53 19.25
CA HIS A 722 -24.22 -23.20 19.01
C HIS A 722 -25.36 -22.53 19.75
N GLU A 723 -25.19 -22.27 21.05
CA GLU A 723 -26.26 -21.76 21.94
C GLU A 723 -26.46 -20.24 21.82
N TYR A 724 -25.38 -19.47 21.75
CA TYR A 724 -25.41 -18.00 21.82
C TYR A 724 -24.94 -17.31 20.50
N GLY A 725 -24.40 -18.04 19.55
CA GLY A 725 -23.86 -17.50 18.29
C GLY A 725 -24.94 -17.16 17.26
N LYS A 726 -26.19 -17.09 17.63
CA LYS A 726 -27.34 -16.65 16.80
C LYS A 726 -27.49 -17.41 15.46
N GLY A 727 -26.94 -18.62 15.35
CA GLY A 727 -26.93 -19.38 14.10
C GLY A 727 -25.75 -19.08 13.16
N ALA A 728 -24.66 -18.50 13.68
CA ALA A 728 -23.42 -18.30 12.91
C ALA A 728 -22.90 -19.62 12.33
N LYS A 729 -22.57 -19.61 11.02
CA LYS A 729 -22.10 -20.80 10.31
C LYS A 729 -20.64 -21.00 10.60
N THR A 730 -20.26 -22.20 11.09
CA THR A 730 -18.91 -22.41 11.58
C THR A 730 -18.28 -23.67 11.00
N LEU A 731 -17.06 -23.53 10.52
CA LEU A 731 -16.13 -24.64 10.24
C LEU A 731 -15.07 -24.65 11.33
N PHE A 732 -15.02 -25.71 12.10
CA PHE A 732 -14.14 -25.88 13.23
C PHE A 732 -13.15 -27.03 12.97
N ALA A 733 -11.96 -26.74 12.51
CA ALA A 733 -10.92 -27.75 12.32
C ALA A 733 -10.18 -27.99 13.65
N THR A 734 -10.02 -29.25 13.99
CA THR A 734 -9.39 -29.65 15.24
C THR A 734 -8.66 -31.00 15.11
N HIS A 735 -7.74 -31.25 16.05
CA HIS A 735 -7.12 -32.54 16.26
C HIS A 735 -7.68 -33.26 17.52
N TYR A 736 -8.58 -32.59 18.26
CA TYR A 736 -9.25 -33.21 19.42
C TYR A 736 -10.41 -34.09 18.94
N HIS A 737 -10.21 -35.41 19.00
CA HIS A 737 -11.23 -36.38 18.58
C HIS A 737 -12.41 -36.47 19.53
N GLU A 738 -12.20 -36.06 20.78
CA GLU A 738 -13.22 -35.99 21.81
C GLU A 738 -14.38 -35.04 21.50
N LEU A 739 -14.09 -34.02 20.64
CA LEU A 739 -15.13 -33.10 20.17
C LEU A 739 -16.15 -33.76 19.22
N ASN A 740 -15.86 -34.95 18.71
CA ASN A 740 -16.82 -35.70 17.89
C ASN A 740 -18.10 -36.08 18.67
N ASP A 741 -18.06 -36.17 20.00
CA ASP A 741 -19.19 -36.46 20.83
C ASP A 741 -20.26 -35.36 20.77
N LEU A 742 -19.88 -34.13 20.40
CA LEU A 742 -20.81 -32.99 20.33
C LEU A 742 -21.91 -33.20 19.29
N GLU A 743 -21.70 -33.97 18.21
CA GLU A 743 -22.74 -34.32 17.25
C GLU A 743 -23.92 -35.05 17.88
N SER A 744 -23.64 -35.91 18.87
CA SER A 744 -24.69 -36.63 19.61
C SER A 744 -25.46 -35.74 20.60
N LEU A 745 -24.85 -34.64 21.05
CA LEU A 745 -25.43 -33.73 22.03
C LEU A 745 -26.17 -32.55 21.39
N TYR A 746 -25.74 -32.09 20.22
CA TYR A 746 -26.24 -30.89 19.58
C TYR A 746 -26.67 -31.17 18.12
N SER A 747 -27.91 -30.98 17.78
CA SER A 747 -28.50 -31.31 16.46
C SER A 747 -27.87 -30.48 15.31
N GLY A 748 -27.39 -29.27 15.61
CA GLY A 748 -26.75 -28.39 14.63
C GLY A 748 -25.26 -28.62 14.42
N VAL A 749 -24.66 -29.58 15.13
CA VAL A 749 -23.23 -29.94 15.01
C VAL A 749 -23.11 -31.22 14.21
N LYS A 750 -22.20 -31.21 13.21
CA LYS A 750 -21.91 -32.37 12.37
C LYS A 750 -20.40 -32.60 12.29
N ASN A 751 -20.03 -33.88 12.36
CA ASN A 751 -18.64 -34.29 12.23
C ASN A 751 -18.30 -34.65 10.80
N PHE A 752 -17.16 -34.13 10.36
CA PHE A 752 -16.55 -34.47 9.07
C PHE A 752 -15.07 -34.74 9.24
N HIS A 753 -14.52 -35.50 8.34
CA HIS A 753 -13.08 -35.76 8.30
C HIS A 753 -12.53 -35.66 6.90
N VAL A 754 -11.25 -35.31 6.78
CA VAL A 754 -10.54 -35.39 5.51
C VAL A 754 -10.10 -36.85 5.28
N ALA A 755 -10.60 -37.46 4.20
CA ALA A 755 -10.36 -38.86 3.90
C ALA A 755 -8.88 -39.16 3.65
N VAL A 756 -8.44 -40.28 4.24
CA VAL A 756 -7.10 -40.82 4.14
C VAL A 756 -7.22 -42.27 3.68
N LYS A 757 -6.31 -42.71 2.83
CA LYS A 757 -6.20 -44.12 2.39
C LYS A 757 -4.88 -44.71 2.85
N GLU A 758 -4.97 -45.74 3.62
CA GLU A 758 -3.79 -46.51 4.07
C GLU A 758 -3.47 -47.61 3.05
N ILE A 759 -2.22 -47.68 2.59
CA ILE A 759 -1.72 -48.72 1.71
C ILE A 759 -0.47 -49.32 2.38
N GLY A 760 -0.66 -50.39 3.14
CA GLY A 760 0.42 -50.97 3.93
C GLY A 760 0.88 -50.04 5.06
N LYS A 761 2.10 -49.53 4.97
CA LYS A 761 2.68 -48.57 5.92
C LYS A 761 2.64 -47.11 5.44
N GLU A 762 2.13 -46.86 4.25
CA GLU A 762 2.03 -45.54 3.65
C GLU A 762 0.61 -44.99 3.76
N VAL A 763 0.52 -43.68 3.95
CA VAL A 763 -0.74 -42.94 4.08
C VAL A 763 -0.82 -41.97 2.92
N ILE A 764 -1.88 -42.12 2.13
CA ILE A 764 -2.20 -41.23 1.03
C ILE A 764 -3.33 -40.31 1.47
N PHE A 765 -3.10 -39.01 1.48
CA PHE A 765 -4.12 -38.01 1.76
C PHE A 765 -5.00 -37.81 0.52
N LEU A 766 -6.25 -38.25 0.59
CA LEU A 766 -7.20 -38.09 -0.52
C LEU A 766 -7.73 -36.67 -0.63
N ARG A 767 -7.54 -35.83 0.40
CA ARG A 767 -7.98 -34.43 0.47
C ARG A 767 -9.49 -34.23 0.20
N LYS A 768 -10.29 -35.29 0.33
CA LYS A 768 -11.74 -35.29 0.14
C LYS A 768 -12.44 -35.30 1.49
N LEU A 769 -13.41 -34.38 1.65
CA LEU A 769 -14.27 -34.28 2.83
C LEU A 769 -15.27 -35.45 2.85
N LYS A 770 -15.43 -36.08 4.02
CA LYS A 770 -16.43 -37.12 4.25
C LYS A 770 -17.11 -36.92 5.58
N GLU A 771 -18.37 -37.31 5.68
CA GLU A 771 -19.14 -37.30 6.93
C GLU A 771 -18.57 -38.30 7.95
N GLY A 772 -18.74 -37.96 9.24
CA GLY A 772 -18.29 -38.72 10.39
C GLY A 772 -16.89 -38.28 10.86
N GLY A 773 -16.58 -38.59 12.11
CA GLY A 773 -15.27 -38.31 12.72
C GLY A 773 -14.24 -39.40 12.45
N THR A 774 -12.94 -39.09 12.58
CA THR A 774 -11.89 -40.09 12.63
C THR A 774 -11.50 -40.37 14.08
N ALA A 775 -11.25 -41.63 14.41
CA ALA A 775 -10.78 -42.05 15.74
C ALA A 775 -9.26 -42.21 15.79
N HIS A 776 -8.52 -42.13 14.67
CA HIS A 776 -7.12 -42.38 14.58
C HIS A 776 -6.29 -41.14 14.35
N SER A 777 -5.16 -41.06 15.05
CA SER A 777 -4.14 -40.05 14.91
C SER A 777 -3.10 -40.50 13.87
N PHE A 778 -2.75 -39.63 12.90
CA PHE A 778 -1.77 -39.94 11.87
C PHE A 778 -0.42 -39.20 12.06
N GLY A 779 -0.16 -38.64 13.23
CA GLY A 779 1.05 -37.85 13.51
C GLY A 779 2.34 -38.61 13.23
N ILE A 780 2.41 -39.90 13.63
CA ILE A 780 3.59 -40.76 13.44
C ILE A 780 3.80 -41.04 11.92
N HIS A 781 2.73 -41.18 11.15
CA HIS A 781 2.84 -41.38 9.71
C HIS A 781 3.40 -40.09 9.01
N VAL A 782 2.97 -38.90 9.45
CA VAL A 782 3.53 -37.64 8.97
C VAL A 782 5.02 -37.52 9.35
N ALA A 783 5.40 -37.88 10.57
CA ALA A 783 6.79 -37.89 11.01
C ALA A 783 7.65 -38.83 10.14
N ARG A 784 7.10 -39.98 9.74
CA ARG A 784 7.75 -40.91 8.80
C ARG A 784 7.95 -40.29 7.43
N MET A 785 6.96 -39.61 6.88
CA MET A 785 7.04 -38.88 5.59
C MET A 785 8.08 -37.76 5.65
N ALA A 786 8.23 -37.12 6.79
CA ALA A 786 9.24 -36.08 7.03
C ALA A 786 10.68 -36.62 7.16
N GLY A 787 10.87 -37.97 7.10
CA GLY A 787 12.18 -38.58 7.16
C GLY A 787 12.77 -38.74 8.58
N MET A 788 11.92 -38.77 9.62
CA MET A 788 12.41 -38.99 10.98
C MET A 788 13.12 -40.33 11.11
N PRO A 789 14.17 -40.47 11.99
CA PRO A 789 14.89 -41.70 12.22
C PRO A 789 13.95 -42.86 12.64
N LYS A 790 14.22 -44.05 12.10
CA LYS A 790 13.36 -45.23 12.27
C LYS A 790 13.18 -45.61 13.74
N GLU A 791 14.23 -45.47 14.53
CA GLU A 791 14.24 -45.77 15.97
C GLU A 791 13.29 -44.88 16.77
N VAL A 792 13.21 -43.58 16.36
CA VAL A 792 12.27 -42.62 16.97
C VAL A 792 10.83 -43.00 16.65
N LEU A 793 10.56 -43.37 15.37
CA LEU A 793 9.23 -43.78 14.94
C LEU A 793 8.76 -45.05 15.63
N GLU A 794 9.61 -46.08 15.74
CA GLU A 794 9.29 -47.32 16.44
C GLU A 794 9.03 -47.12 17.95
N SER A 795 9.76 -46.18 18.57
CA SER A 795 9.52 -45.81 19.97
C SER A 795 8.19 -45.08 20.14
N ALA A 796 7.90 -44.14 19.21
CA ALA A 796 6.62 -43.40 19.22
C ALA A 796 5.42 -44.34 19.02
N GLU A 797 5.50 -45.31 18.10
CA GLU A 797 4.45 -46.32 17.89
C GLU A 797 4.15 -47.15 19.14
N LYS A 798 5.20 -47.59 19.81
CA LYS A 798 5.05 -48.35 21.06
C LYS A 798 4.41 -47.51 22.17
N THR A 799 4.82 -46.25 22.29
CA THR A 799 4.26 -45.32 23.28
C THR A 799 2.79 -45.02 22.99
N LEU A 800 2.44 -44.75 21.69
CA LEU A 800 1.06 -44.51 21.31
C LEU A 800 0.16 -45.72 21.63
N ALA A 801 0.60 -46.96 21.28
CA ALA A 801 -0.16 -48.16 21.57
C ALA A 801 -0.37 -48.35 23.08
N ALA A 802 0.60 -48.03 23.91
CA ALA A 802 0.49 -48.09 25.36
C ALA A 802 -0.50 -47.06 25.93
N LEU A 803 -0.50 -45.84 25.40
CA LEU A 803 -1.43 -44.74 25.76
C LEU A 803 -2.88 -45.06 25.36
N GLU A 804 -3.08 -45.59 24.15
CA GLU A 804 -4.40 -46.00 23.68
C GLU A 804 -4.97 -47.20 24.48
N ALA A 805 -4.10 -48.16 24.89
CA ALA A 805 -4.53 -49.29 25.71
C ALA A 805 -4.86 -48.89 27.14
N SER A 806 -4.30 -47.80 27.68
CA SER A 806 -4.54 -47.34 29.05
C SER A 806 -5.78 -46.48 29.22
N GLY A 807 -6.52 -46.25 28.15
CA GLY A 807 -7.80 -45.49 28.17
C GLY A 807 -7.69 -44.06 28.75
N GLY A 808 -6.55 -43.43 28.64
CA GLY A 808 -6.36 -42.05 29.08
C GLY A 808 -6.32 -41.83 30.62
N SER A 809 -6.35 -42.86 31.43
CA SER A 809 -6.24 -42.75 32.89
C SER A 809 -4.78 -42.88 33.31
N GLU A 810 -4.23 -41.85 33.93
CA GLU A 810 -2.94 -41.72 34.61
C GLU A 810 -1.75 -42.47 33.99
N ILE A 811 -0.87 -41.74 33.34
CA ILE A 811 0.45 -42.21 32.94
C ILE A 811 1.23 -42.56 34.19
N SER A 812 1.16 -43.83 34.62
CA SER A 812 2.19 -44.39 35.54
C SER A 812 3.52 -44.28 34.80
N LYS A 813 4.50 -43.58 35.39
CA LYS A 813 5.89 -43.52 34.90
C LYS A 813 6.32 -44.93 34.52
N PRO A 814 6.76 -45.19 33.28
CA PRO A 814 7.30 -46.49 32.91
C PRO A 814 8.48 -46.80 33.85
N SER A 815 8.49 -48.02 34.43
CA SER A 815 9.63 -48.48 35.25
C SER A 815 10.89 -48.47 34.39
N PRO A 816 12.06 -48.16 34.93
CA PRO A 816 13.32 -48.02 34.18
C PRO A 816 13.72 -49.27 33.36
N ASP A 817 13.12 -50.44 33.66
CA ASP A 817 13.42 -51.71 32.99
C ASP A 817 12.66 -51.95 31.67
N GLN A 818 11.67 -51.14 31.32
CA GLN A 818 10.86 -51.29 30.08
C GLN A 818 11.26 -50.34 28.95
N CYS A 819 12.09 -49.35 29.19
CA CYS A 819 12.76 -48.58 28.15
C CYS A 819 13.92 -49.40 27.60
N GLY A 820 13.72 -50.09 26.49
CA GLY A 820 14.83 -50.68 25.73
C GLY A 820 15.85 -49.57 25.45
N LYS A 821 17.15 -49.91 25.58
CA LYS A 821 18.30 -49.03 25.40
C LYS A 821 18.17 -48.13 24.16
N ILE A 822 17.47 -47.03 24.29
CA ILE A 822 17.37 -46.00 23.27
C ILE A 822 18.11 -44.80 23.81
N ILE A 823 19.27 -44.59 23.20
CA ILE A 823 20.13 -43.42 23.32
C ILE A 823 20.60 -43.17 24.76
N LYS A 824 21.87 -43.51 25.03
CA LYS A 824 22.56 -42.87 26.15
C LYS A 824 22.34 -41.37 26.01
N PRO A 825 21.78 -40.68 27.02
CA PRO A 825 21.80 -39.24 26.99
C PRO A 825 23.24 -38.83 26.78
N TYR A 826 23.46 -37.98 25.79
CA TYR A 826 24.72 -37.28 25.65
C TYR A 826 25.02 -36.72 27.04
N ASN A 827 26.11 -37.18 27.66
CA ASN A 827 26.51 -36.79 29.00
C ASN A 827 26.72 -35.27 29.03
N THR A 828 25.66 -34.52 29.30
CA THR A 828 25.82 -33.25 29.92
C THR A 828 26.25 -33.56 31.35
N LYS A 829 27.56 -33.54 31.54
CA LYS A 829 28.15 -33.46 32.85
C LYS A 829 27.36 -32.42 33.64
N GLU A 830 27.01 -32.83 34.87
CA GLU A 830 26.49 -32.03 35.97
C GLU A 830 26.71 -30.54 35.75
N GLY A 831 25.62 -29.78 35.84
CA GLY A 831 25.67 -28.33 35.69
C GLY A 831 26.77 -27.75 36.57
N ARG A 832 27.90 -27.46 35.98
CA ARG A 832 28.86 -26.56 36.61
C ARG A 832 28.20 -25.19 36.56
N VAL A 833 27.90 -24.66 37.71
CA VAL A 833 27.74 -23.23 37.91
C VAL A 833 29.01 -22.61 37.36
N GLU A 834 28.91 -21.99 36.20
CA GLU A 834 29.98 -21.14 35.72
C GLU A 834 30.05 -19.92 36.61
N SER A 835 31.23 -19.40 36.83
CA SER A 835 31.57 -18.34 37.78
C SER A 835 30.98 -16.95 37.44
N ASP A 836 30.04 -16.88 36.52
CA ASP A 836 29.35 -15.62 36.11
C ASP A 836 27.92 -15.48 36.66
N GLY A 837 27.42 -16.43 37.44
CA GLY A 837 26.11 -16.29 38.10
C GLY A 837 24.90 -16.47 37.19
N SER A 838 25.06 -16.94 35.95
CA SER A 838 23.92 -17.19 35.07
C SER A 838 23.22 -18.49 35.43
N ILE A 839 21.99 -18.41 35.91
CA ILE A 839 21.07 -19.50 36.15
C ILE A 839 20.22 -19.71 34.93
N GLN A 840 20.32 -20.87 34.30
CA GLN A 840 19.41 -21.27 33.23
C GLN A 840 18.05 -21.58 33.84
N LEU A 841 17.11 -20.63 33.76
CA LEU A 841 15.74 -20.76 34.25
C LEU A 841 14.96 -21.75 33.38
N SER A 842 14.38 -22.75 34.01
CA SER A 842 13.31 -23.57 33.42
C SER A 842 12.09 -22.70 33.15
N LEU A 843 11.47 -22.85 32.00
CA LEU A 843 10.38 -22.03 31.45
C LEU A 843 9.07 -22.09 32.27
N PHE A 844 9.06 -22.71 33.42
CA PHE A 844 7.85 -23.01 34.22
C PHE A 844 7.92 -22.56 35.69
N GLN A 845 8.85 -21.68 36.05
CA GLN A 845 8.85 -21.06 37.38
C GLN A 845 8.61 -19.59 37.29
N LEU A 846 7.32 -19.19 37.33
CA LEU A 846 6.86 -17.80 37.39
C LEU A 846 6.95 -17.18 38.79
N ASP A 847 7.54 -17.82 39.76
CA ASP A 847 7.80 -17.28 41.08
C ASP A 847 9.30 -17.05 41.24
N ASP A 848 9.72 -15.83 40.96
CA ASP A 848 11.02 -15.34 41.42
C ASP A 848 11.02 -15.28 42.95
N PRO A 849 11.90 -16.07 43.62
CA PRO A 849 11.95 -16.09 45.08
C PRO A 849 12.16 -14.70 45.68
N THR A 850 12.89 -13.82 45.01
CA THR A 850 13.13 -12.44 45.45
C THR A 850 11.87 -11.60 45.38
N LEU A 851 11.10 -11.69 44.28
CA LEU A 851 9.83 -10.99 44.16
C LEU A 851 8.77 -11.52 45.13
N SER A 852 8.79 -12.84 45.39
CA SER A 852 7.91 -13.47 46.41
C SER A 852 8.28 -13.01 47.83
N SER A 853 9.56 -12.89 48.16
CA SER A 853 10.05 -12.35 49.46
C SER A 853 9.61 -10.89 49.63
N ILE A 854 9.77 -10.07 48.62
CA ILE A 854 9.38 -8.66 48.64
C ILE A 854 7.86 -8.51 48.80
N ARG A 855 7.09 -9.32 48.07
CA ARG A 855 5.61 -9.33 48.15
C ARG A 855 5.16 -9.68 49.58
N ASP A 856 5.74 -10.71 50.18
CA ASP A 856 5.37 -11.16 51.51
C ASP A 856 5.81 -10.13 52.58
N THR A 857 6.96 -9.52 52.43
CA THR A 857 7.42 -8.41 53.27
C THR A 857 6.51 -7.18 53.19
N LEU A 858 6.03 -6.85 52.03
CA LEU A 858 5.07 -5.75 51.82
C LEU A 858 3.68 -6.07 52.39
N LYS A 859 3.25 -7.33 52.35
CA LYS A 859 1.98 -7.78 52.86
C LYS A 859 1.94 -7.76 54.37
N ASP A 860 3.06 -8.06 55.01
CA ASP A 860 3.17 -8.11 56.49
C ASP A 860 3.52 -6.75 57.08
N ALA A 861 3.80 -5.71 56.26
CA ALA A 861 4.11 -4.37 56.70
C ALA A 861 2.87 -3.64 57.26
N ASP A 862 2.90 -3.29 58.53
CA ASP A 862 1.86 -2.46 59.20
C ASP A 862 2.15 -0.96 58.97
N LEU A 863 1.65 -0.45 57.84
CA LEU A 863 1.85 0.93 57.45
C LEU A 863 1.25 1.98 58.40
N ASN A 864 0.32 1.61 59.26
CA ASN A 864 -0.30 2.49 60.21
C ASN A 864 0.54 2.74 61.46
N ASN A 865 1.40 1.78 61.82
CA ASN A 865 2.28 1.85 63.00
C ASN A 865 3.76 2.05 62.65
N MET A 866 4.10 2.21 61.35
CA MET A 866 5.48 2.37 60.87
C MET A 866 5.86 3.84 60.83
N THR A 867 7.04 4.18 61.37
CA THR A 867 7.59 5.53 61.20
C THR A 867 8.15 5.74 59.78
N PRO A 868 8.19 7.02 59.29
CA PRO A 868 8.72 7.29 57.96
C PRO A 868 10.16 6.78 57.74
N MET A 869 10.97 6.73 58.79
CA MET A 869 12.32 6.21 58.71
C MET A 869 12.36 4.69 58.53
N GLN A 870 11.48 3.97 59.23
CA GLN A 870 11.34 2.51 59.07
C GLN A 870 10.81 2.15 57.68
N ALA A 871 9.89 2.94 57.13
CA ALA A 871 9.41 2.74 55.76
C ALA A 871 10.52 2.98 54.73
N PHE A 872 11.35 3.99 54.95
CA PHE A 872 12.53 4.25 54.08
C PHE A 872 13.58 3.15 54.16
N ASP A 873 13.88 2.66 55.33
CA ASP A 873 14.82 1.54 55.53
C ASP A 873 14.31 0.28 54.85
N MET A 874 13.02 -0.03 55.00
CA MET A 874 12.38 -1.18 54.35
C MET A 874 12.44 -1.07 52.81
N LEU A 875 12.14 0.10 52.23
CA LEU A 875 12.27 0.33 50.80
C LEU A 875 13.72 0.20 50.32
N ARG A 876 14.69 0.67 51.13
CA ARG A 876 16.12 0.52 50.80
C ARG A 876 16.54 -0.96 50.80
N ASP A 877 16.06 -1.72 51.76
CA ASP A 877 16.39 -3.15 51.85
C ASP A 877 15.75 -3.96 50.71
N MET A 878 14.51 -3.66 50.33
CA MET A 878 13.86 -4.24 49.16
C MET A 878 14.62 -3.88 47.86
N LYS A 879 15.07 -2.65 47.72
CA LYS A 879 15.88 -2.20 46.58
C LYS A 879 17.20 -2.96 46.50
N LYS A 880 17.84 -3.22 47.66
CA LYS A 880 19.05 -3.99 47.74
C LYS A 880 18.85 -5.46 47.40
N GLU A 881 17.70 -6.07 47.79
CA GLU A 881 17.32 -7.43 47.40
C GLU A 881 17.08 -7.56 45.91
N LEU A 882 16.57 -6.51 45.26
CA LEU A 882 16.40 -6.45 43.79
C LEU A 882 17.71 -6.20 43.02
N GLY A 883 18.79 -5.87 43.73
CA GLY A 883 20.10 -5.61 43.11
C GLY A 883 20.16 -4.28 42.33
N ILE A 884 19.22 -3.32 42.65
CA ILE A 884 19.11 -2.02 41.96
C ILE A 884 19.63 -0.88 42.87
#